data_76199bda6b7b34e85aec9e8f84103bed
#
_entry.id   76199bda6b7b34e85aec9e8f84103bed
#
_cell.length_a   1.000
_cell.length_b   1.000
_cell.length_c   1.000
_cell.angle_alpha   90.00
_cell.angle_beta   90.00
_cell.angle_gamma   90.00
#
_symmetry.space_group_name_H-M   'P 1'
#
loop_
_entity.id
_entity.type
_entity.pdbx_description
1 polymer ?
#
loop_
_entity_poly.entity_id
_entity_poly.type
_entity_poly.pdbx_seq_one_letter_code
_entity_poly.pdbx_strand_id
1 'polypeptide(L)'
;MRGFLFVSAALAAMTPQALNAQSQPDTTKAEILNEAIVRGVRAQKNAPYAVANVDRKALQNFSGTGKELPFLFSTTPGVLSWSENGLGTGTAYMRIRGAGDSRINVTIDGVPLNSPEDQCVFWANMNSYSAILESAQIQRGVGSSTNGDGAFGGSVALRTKAPSYDPFVELNASYGSYNTYNTGFSMSTGLLGNHFVADAAFHTTGTDGYVHGTAGKSGSWYAGLNWIGRDFIVRYRNIGNYEHTGQAWNGVTAGTDDLSIMDGTYGKNTGIKTYADMYRVGLGKFNSLYESMDDPKTYETARYTLNDGSYWPKTTDNFWQDHNILSAAWDINENLKTTLSLHYTYGYGYYDEFRPDNKVSKFGFDMVNEKGKPVRSDFIRQKGLSQNAAGVVYNINYNNNGWDVIGGLSGQMFRGNHFGYLTYVSNTDVVNHYPGLAGLNDTDFDNGSYKYYDSDARKDDYSGFVKTSKQFGEHFTAFADLQYRHVRYTTDGINDKFVKQSDGTYENQRLDINETYNFFNPKVGVSYKAGNHRAYASLAMSNREPERNNFTDNYNYPFPKAEHVNDYELGYQYSGSVFRAGANLYFMDYVDQFVQTGMQSEIGESLTTNIKDSYRAGVELTAAVDAARWLTLEANAALSSNKIKDFDESVEDWGNKKRKIIHYDNSTLAFSPSAIVNGFAVFKVKGVQAIWHTSFVSRQYLDNTQNKDRSLPAYSLSGVSFNYPIRLRGFLREITFGLDVNNIFNAHVATSGWVYSAISESDGHPDSNRYYQLGFVPMSGTTALGRITLKF
;
A
#
# COMPACT_ATOMS: atom_id res chain seq x y z
N MET A 1 2.09 -13.05 27.66
CA MET A 1 3.36 -13.29 28.38
C MET A 1 3.94 -14.70 28.19
N ARG A 2 3.83 -15.32 27.01
CA ARG A 2 4.45 -16.63 26.70
C ARG A 2 5.51 -16.59 25.58
N GLY A 3 5.87 -15.41 25.05
CA GLY A 3 6.85 -15.26 23.98
C GLY A 3 8.28 -14.89 24.40
N PHE A 4 8.53 -14.57 25.65
CA PHE A 4 9.83 -14.05 26.10
C PHE A 4 10.87 -15.12 26.52
N LEU A 5 10.51 -16.37 26.60
CA LEU A 5 11.40 -17.44 27.12
C LEU A 5 12.27 -18.12 26.04
N PHE A 6 12.05 -17.88 24.75
CA PHE A 6 12.87 -18.50 23.68
C PHE A 6 14.10 -17.70 23.26
N VAL A 7 14.17 -16.40 23.56
CA VAL A 7 15.29 -15.52 23.16
C VAL A 7 16.51 -15.71 24.06
N SER A 8 16.33 -16.08 25.34
CA SER A 8 17.41 -16.23 26.29
C SER A 8 18.27 -17.50 26.09
N ALA A 9 17.76 -18.52 25.40
CA ALA A 9 18.48 -19.76 25.15
C ALA A 9 19.39 -19.73 23.92
N ALA A 10 19.14 -18.83 22.96
CA ALA A 10 19.93 -18.75 21.74
C ALA A 10 21.26 -17.97 21.89
N LEU A 11 21.35 -17.08 22.89
CA LEU A 11 22.56 -16.29 23.12
C LEU A 11 23.69 -17.06 23.85
N ALA A 12 23.39 -18.18 24.51
CA ALA A 12 24.36 -18.95 25.28
C ALA A 12 25.16 -19.99 24.46
N ALA A 13 24.82 -20.22 23.19
CA ALA A 13 25.39 -21.26 22.36
C ALA A 13 26.47 -20.78 21.35
N MET A 14 26.82 -19.50 21.32
CA MET A 14 27.79 -18.97 20.35
C MET A 14 29.20 -18.84 20.95
N THR A 15 29.88 -19.98 21.19
CA THR A 15 31.33 -19.98 21.32
C THR A 15 31.95 -20.21 19.93
N PRO A 16 32.95 -19.40 19.50
CA PRO A 16 33.58 -19.61 18.21
C PRO A 16 34.50 -20.83 18.33
N GLN A 17 34.06 -21.98 17.86
CA GLN A 17 34.94 -23.10 17.55
C GLN A 17 35.61 -22.82 16.21
N ALA A 18 36.93 -22.79 16.23
CA ALA A 18 37.76 -22.76 15.02
C ALA A 18 37.49 -24.02 14.18
N LEU A 19 36.78 -23.88 13.09
CA LEU A 19 36.49 -24.93 12.13
C LEU A 19 37.59 -24.94 11.05
N ASN A 20 38.17 -26.11 10.87
CA ASN A 20 39.17 -26.44 9.84
C ASN A 20 38.65 -26.10 8.44
N ALA A 21 39.51 -25.55 7.60
CA ALA A 21 39.26 -25.25 6.20
C ALA A 21 38.91 -26.50 5.41
N GLN A 22 37.64 -26.79 5.28
CA GLN A 22 37.09 -27.67 4.23
C GLN A 22 36.50 -26.77 3.14
N SER A 23 36.55 -27.20 1.88
CA SER A 23 36.12 -26.48 0.70
C SER A 23 34.83 -25.70 0.94
N GLN A 24 34.92 -24.37 0.93
CA GLN A 24 33.73 -23.50 1.04
C GLN A 24 32.75 -23.83 -0.08
N PRO A 25 31.46 -23.97 0.21
CA PRO A 25 30.44 -24.03 -0.81
C PRO A 25 30.52 -22.79 -1.72
N ASP A 26 30.29 -22.97 -3.00
CA ASP A 26 30.32 -21.86 -3.97
C ASP A 26 29.23 -20.85 -3.63
N THR A 27 29.59 -19.75 -2.97
CA THR A 27 28.69 -18.66 -2.55
C THR A 27 27.94 -18.08 -3.74
N THR A 28 28.58 -17.99 -4.89
CA THR A 28 28.02 -17.52 -6.15
C THR A 28 26.84 -18.38 -6.60
N LYS A 29 26.95 -19.69 -6.44
CA LYS A 29 25.90 -20.63 -6.86
C LYS A 29 24.64 -20.58 -5.99
N ALA A 30 24.82 -20.44 -4.69
CA ALA A 30 23.66 -20.24 -3.78
C ALA A 30 22.94 -18.89 -4.03
N GLU A 31 23.66 -17.85 -4.39
CA GLU A 31 23.10 -16.56 -4.78
C GLU A 31 22.31 -16.66 -6.10
N ILE A 32 22.85 -17.39 -7.09
CA ILE A 32 22.18 -17.70 -8.37
C ILE A 32 20.88 -18.48 -8.14
N LEU A 33 20.88 -19.50 -7.28
CA LEU A 33 19.69 -20.28 -6.94
C LEU A 33 18.64 -19.45 -6.17
N ASN A 34 19.10 -18.56 -5.30
CA ASN A 34 18.22 -17.63 -4.61
C ASN A 34 17.57 -16.62 -5.57
N GLU A 35 18.28 -16.16 -6.59
CA GLU A 35 17.75 -15.31 -7.65
C GLU A 35 16.74 -16.05 -8.54
N ALA A 36 16.95 -17.34 -8.79
CA ALA A 36 16.04 -18.16 -9.58
C ALA A 36 14.61 -18.19 -9.01
N ILE A 37 14.45 -18.10 -7.68
CA ILE A 37 13.14 -18.11 -6.99
C ILE A 37 12.26 -16.93 -7.44
N VAL A 38 12.83 -15.75 -7.66
CA VAL A 38 12.08 -14.53 -8.04
C VAL A 38 12.04 -14.28 -9.54
N ARG A 39 12.76 -15.08 -10.34
CA ARG A 39 12.89 -14.83 -11.78
C ARG A 39 11.58 -14.88 -12.56
N GLY A 40 10.64 -15.69 -12.09
CA GLY A 40 9.31 -15.81 -12.70
C GLY A 40 8.50 -14.51 -12.67
N VAL A 41 8.69 -13.65 -11.67
CA VAL A 41 7.93 -12.39 -11.47
C VAL A 41 8.74 -11.14 -11.83
N ARG A 42 10.03 -11.25 -12.09
CA ARG A 42 10.88 -10.12 -12.47
C ARG A 42 11.03 -10.00 -13.98
N ALA A 43 11.30 -8.77 -14.43
CA ALA A 43 11.64 -8.52 -15.82
C ALA A 43 12.96 -9.20 -16.17
N GLN A 44 13.00 -9.88 -17.33
CA GLN A 44 14.20 -10.48 -17.88
C GLN A 44 15.24 -9.40 -18.22
N LYS A 45 16.50 -9.83 -18.37
CA LYS A 45 17.58 -8.94 -18.82
C LYS A 45 17.24 -8.34 -20.18
N ASN A 46 17.37 -7.02 -20.30
CA ASN A 46 17.00 -6.25 -21.49
C ASN A 46 15.49 -6.28 -21.85
N ALA A 47 14.61 -6.70 -20.91
CA ALA A 47 13.16 -6.70 -21.12
C ALA A 47 12.64 -5.29 -21.52
N PRO A 48 11.70 -5.19 -22.48
CA PRO A 48 11.25 -3.92 -23.05
C PRO A 48 10.22 -3.22 -22.17
N TYR A 49 10.55 -3.04 -20.89
CA TYR A 49 9.67 -2.45 -19.87
C TYR A 49 10.36 -1.35 -19.08
N ALA A 50 9.57 -0.44 -18.51
CA ALA A 50 10.02 0.60 -17.60
C ALA A 50 10.26 0.00 -16.20
N VAL A 51 11.51 -0.27 -15.85
CA VAL A 51 11.93 -0.95 -14.61
C VAL A 51 12.77 -0.03 -13.74
N ALA A 52 12.51 -0.02 -12.43
CA ALA A 52 13.40 0.54 -11.42
C ALA A 52 13.79 -0.56 -10.43
N ASN A 53 15.05 -0.57 -10.01
CA ASN A 53 15.57 -1.52 -9.02
C ASN A 53 16.00 -0.73 -7.78
N VAL A 54 15.51 -1.17 -6.62
CA VAL A 54 15.95 -0.71 -5.30
C VAL A 54 16.90 -1.74 -4.75
N ASP A 55 18.15 -1.34 -4.55
CA ASP A 55 19.20 -2.23 -4.08
C ASP A 55 19.23 -2.36 -2.55
N ARG A 56 20.04 -3.30 -2.07
CA ARG A 56 20.24 -3.57 -0.64
C ARG A 56 20.68 -2.32 0.13
N LYS A 57 21.53 -1.47 -0.47
CA LYS A 57 22.04 -0.27 0.20
C LYS A 57 20.95 0.76 0.44
N ALA A 58 20.06 0.97 -0.54
CA ALA A 58 18.91 1.86 -0.39
C ALA A 58 17.96 1.32 0.70
N LEU A 59 17.67 0.01 0.70
CA LEU A 59 16.86 -0.64 1.73
C LEU A 59 17.48 -0.54 3.13
N GLN A 60 18.81 -0.74 3.27
CA GLN A 60 19.51 -0.59 4.55
C GLN A 60 19.48 0.85 5.06
N ASN A 61 19.71 1.84 4.18
CA ASN A 61 19.63 3.24 4.55
C ASN A 61 18.22 3.65 4.97
N PHE A 62 17.20 3.04 4.38
CA PHE A 62 15.79 3.27 4.70
C PHE A 62 15.35 2.52 5.97
N SER A 63 15.94 1.36 6.24
CA SER A 63 15.65 0.56 7.44
C SER A 63 15.94 1.39 8.71
N GLY A 64 15.05 1.28 9.69
CA GLY A 64 15.14 2.07 10.92
C GLY A 64 14.56 3.48 10.83
N THR A 65 14.05 3.93 9.67
CA THR A 65 13.32 5.21 9.59
C THR A 65 11.90 5.12 10.18
N GLY A 66 11.39 3.91 10.39
CA GLY A 66 10.02 3.66 10.82
C GLY A 66 8.97 3.87 9.72
N LYS A 67 9.37 4.33 8.52
CA LYS A 67 8.45 4.54 7.40
C LYS A 67 8.16 3.25 6.65
N GLU A 68 6.98 3.19 6.03
CA GLU A 68 6.55 2.09 5.19
C GLU A 68 7.20 2.14 3.79
N LEU A 69 7.36 0.98 3.14
CA LEU A 69 8.06 0.84 1.85
C LEU A 69 7.58 1.79 0.73
N PRO A 70 6.30 2.18 0.61
CA PRO A 70 5.86 3.18 -0.37
C PRO A 70 6.68 4.47 -0.38
N PHE A 71 7.14 4.92 0.79
CA PHE A 71 7.97 6.14 0.89
C PHE A 71 9.38 5.98 0.33
N LEU A 72 9.93 4.76 0.29
CA LEU A 72 11.14 4.47 -0.45
C LEU A 72 10.87 4.42 -1.96
N PHE A 73 9.76 3.79 -2.35
CA PHE A 73 9.40 3.61 -3.77
C PHE A 73 8.99 4.91 -4.45
N SER A 74 8.52 5.91 -3.71
CA SER A 74 8.16 7.23 -4.23
C SER A 74 9.34 8.03 -4.80
N THR A 75 10.57 7.57 -4.60
CA THR A 75 11.76 8.08 -5.28
C THR A 75 11.86 7.64 -6.76
N THR A 76 10.99 6.72 -7.18
CA THR A 76 10.87 6.22 -8.57
C THR A 76 9.97 7.15 -9.40
N PRO A 77 10.26 7.37 -10.71
CA PRO A 77 9.40 8.20 -11.57
C PRO A 77 7.93 7.76 -11.55
N GLY A 78 7.01 8.70 -11.40
CA GLY A 78 5.58 8.44 -11.48
C GLY A 78 4.98 7.71 -10.27
N VAL A 79 5.73 7.55 -9.18
CA VAL A 79 5.26 6.95 -7.93
C VAL A 79 4.96 8.03 -6.89
N LEU A 80 3.78 7.96 -6.27
CA LEU A 80 3.36 8.78 -5.13
C LEU A 80 3.10 7.89 -3.92
N SER A 81 3.33 8.43 -2.72
CA SER A 81 2.98 7.79 -1.46
C SER A 81 2.42 8.80 -0.45
N TRP A 82 1.56 8.33 0.44
CA TRP A 82 1.04 9.09 1.57
C TRP A 82 0.69 8.16 2.73
N SER A 83 0.47 8.72 3.93
CA SER A 83 0.01 7.98 5.11
C SER A 83 -1.03 8.79 5.87
N GLU A 84 -1.94 8.12 6.55
CA GLU A 84 -3.00 8.76 7.32
C GLU A 84 -2.46 9.58 8.50
N ASN A 85 -1.43 9.08 9.16
CA ASN A 85 -0.85 9.74 10.33
C ASN A 85 0.10 10.91 10.01
N GLY A 86 0.40 11.15 8.72
CA GLY A 86 1.26 12.25 8.26
C GLY A 86 2.76 12.07 8.47
N LEU A 87 3.23 10.92 8.98
CA LEU A 87 4.65 10.63 9.25
C LEU A 87 5.26 9.57 8.34
N GLY A 88 4.42 8.83 7.60
CA GLY A 88 4.85 7.74 6.73
C GLY A 88 4.92 6.39 7.43
N THR A 89 4.41 6.27 8.66
CA THR A 89 4.28 5.03 9.43
C THR A 89 2.83 4.58 9.48
N GLY A 90 2.58 3.29 9.71
CA GLY A 90 1.24 2.72 9.81
C GLY A 90 0.51 2.68 8.48
N THR A 91 -0.79 3.02 8.45
CA THR A 91 -1.61 2.96 7.25
C THR A 91 -1.07 3.92 6.18
N ALA A 92 -0.48 3.33 5.16
CA ALA A 92 0.20 4.01 4.06
C ALA A 92 -0.26 3.46 2.71
N TYR A 93 -0.14 4.28 1.68
CA TYR A 93 -0.66 4.02 0.34
C TYR A 93 0.34 4.42 -0.73
N MET A 94 0.17 3.84 -1.93
CA MET A 94 1.01 4.12 -3.08
C MET A 94 0.19 4.22 -4.38
N ARG A 95 0.64 5.04 -5.31
CA ARG A 95 0.14 5.08 -6.70
C ARG A 95 1.29 5.00 -7.67
N ILE A 96 1.11 4.25 -8.75
CA ILE A 96 2.05 4.21 -9.88
C ILE A 96 1.33 4.75 -11.12
N ARG A 97 1.85 5.81 -11.75
CA ARG A 97 1.21 6.50 -12.90
C ARG A 97 -0.26 6.90 -12.62
N GLY A 98 -0.59 7.20 -11.34
CA GLY A 98 -1.95 7.51 -10.89
C GLY A 98 -2.85 6.29 -10.66
N ALA A 99 -2.42 5.07 -10.94
CA ALA A 99 -3.12 3.83 -10.58
C ALA A 99 -2.90 3.52 -9.09
N GLY A 100 -3.98 3.25 -8.35
CA GLY A 100 -3.95 2.98 -6.91
C GLY A 100 -3.45 1.59 -6.53
N ASP A 101 -3.34 1.34 -5.23
CA ASP A 101 -2.76 0.12 -4.65
C ASP A 101 -3.38 -1.18 -5.18
N SER A 102 -4.69 -1.22 -5.38
CA SER A 102 -5.40 -2.41 -5.90
C SER A 102 -5.06 -2.75 -7.36
N ARG A 103 -4.35 -1.89 -8.06
CA ARG A 103 -3.85 -2.08 -9.42
C ARG A 103 -2.36 -2.34 -9.49
N ILE A 104 -1.74 -2.57 -8.32
CA ILE A 104 -0.31 -2.85 -8.18
C ILE A 104 -0.14 -4.26 -7.64
N ASN A 105 0.41 -5.15 -8.45
CA ASN A 105 0.74 -6.49 -7.99
C ASN A 105 2.01 -6.47 -7.15
N VAL A 106 1.98 -7.06 -5.97
CA VAL A 106 3.13 -7.16 -5.07
C VAL A 106 3.43 -8.63 -4.77
N THR A 107 4.68 -9.03 -4.93
CA THR A 107 5.15 -10.38 -4.61
C THR A 107 6.35 -10.34 -3.69
N ILE A 108 6.51 -11.35 -2.83
CA ILE A 108 7.74 -11.61 -2.07
C ILE A 108 8.27 -12.99 -2.42
N ASP A 109 9.51 -13.04 -2.86
CA ASP A 109 10.16 -14.28 -3.35
C ASP A 109 9.28 -15.07 -4.35
N GLY A 110 8.55 -14.32 -5.23
CA GLY A 110 7.68 -14.89 -6.24
C GLY A 110 6.27 -15.27 -5.77
N VAL A 111 5.98 -15.18 -4.47
CA VAL A 111 4.67 -15.48 -3.88
C VAL A 111 3.83 -14.21 -3.83
N PRO A 112 2.53 -14.26 -4.22
CA PRO A 112 1.61 -13.11 -4.12
C PRO A 112 1.44 -12.65 -2.67
N LEU A 113 1.43 -11.33 -2.46
CA LEU A 113 1.19 -10.69 -1.16
C LEU A 113 -0.11 -9.89 -1.11
N ASN A 114 -0.69 -9.53 -2.25
CA ASN A 114 -1.97 -8.81 -2.27
C ASN A 114 -3.05 -9.60 -1.53
N SER A 115 -3.85 -8.92 -0.71
CA SER A 115 -5.11 -9.47 -0.19
C SER A 115 -5.97 -9.90 -1.38
N PRO A 116 -6.44 -11.15 -1.46
CA PRO A 116 -7.13 -11.61 -2.66
C PRO A 116 -8.45 -10.91 -2.95
N GLU A 117 -9.15 -10.39 -1.95
CA GLU A 117 -10.42 -9.66 -2.11
C GLU A 117 -10.23 -8.17 -2.42
N ASP A 118 -9.30 -7.51 -1.70
CA ASP A 118 -9.03 -6.08 -1.87
C ASP A 118 -8.02 -5.81 -2.98
N GLN A 119 -7.35 -6.88 -3.45
CA GLN A 119 -6.34 -6.87 -4.52
C GLN A 119 -5.20 -5.86 -4.26
N CYS A 120 -4.96 -5.50 -3.00
CA CYS A 120 -3.90 -4.60 -2.58
C CYS A 120 -3.09 -5.17 -1.44
N VAL A 121 -1.98 -4.55 -1.15
CA VAL A 121 -1.18 -4.80 0.05
C VAL A 121 -1.48 -3.71 1.07
N PHE A 122 -1.79 -4.10 2.28
CA PHE A 122 -1.83 -3.18 3.42
C PHE A 122 -0.39 -3.01 3.92
N TRP A 123 0.22 -1.86 3.58
CA TRP A 123 1.65 -1.62 3.85
C TRP A 123 1.97 -1.56 5.34
N ALA A 124 1.00 -1.21 6.19
CA ALA A 124 1.14 -1.28 7.65
C ALA A 124 1.47 -2.70 8.14
N ASN A 125 0.98 -3.72 7.41
CA ASN A 125 1.29 -5.14 7.65
C ASN A 125 2.68 -5.56 7.13
N MET A 126 3.48 -4.62 6.65
CA MET A 126 4.85 -4.86 6.14
C MET A 126 5.88 -3.97 6.83
N ASN A 127 5.58 -3.51 8.03
CA ASN A 127 6.46 -2.63 8.79
C ASN A 127 7.87 -3.22 8.91
N SER A 128 8.86 -2.41 8.65
CA SER A 128 10.29 -2.78 8.71
C SER A 128 10.74 -3.92 7.79
N TYR A 129 9.96 -4.32 6.78
CA TYR A 129 10.39 -5.36 5.81
C TYR A 129 11.67 -4.95 5.07
N SER A 130 11.97 -3.66 4.94
CA SER A 130 13.26 -3.19 4.42
C SER A 130 14.50 -3.82 5.10
N ALA A 131 14.37 -4.23 6.37
CA ALA A 131 15.43 -4.87 7.12
C ALA A 131 15.72 -6.32 6.66
N ILE A 132 14.72 -7.01 6.11
CA ILE A 132 14.85 -8.41 5.66
C ILE A 132 14.99 -8.55 4.15
N LEU A 133 14.80 -7.47 3.39
CA LEU A 133 14.87 -7.48 1.93
C LEU A 133 16.29 -7.28 1.42
N GLU A 134 16.60 -7.96 0.31
CA GLU A 134 17.82 -7.79 -0.49
C GLU A 134 17.62 -6.75 -1.60
N SER A 135 16.47 -6.78 -2.26
CA SER A 135 16.13 -5.86 -3.35
C SER A 135 14.64 -5.82 -3.61
N ALA A 136 14.20 -4.73 -4.22
CA ALA A 136 12.88 -4.63 -4.81
C ALA A 136 13.02 -4.24 -6.29
N GLN A 137 12.15 -4.80 -7.14
CA GLN A 137 12.03 -4.38 -8.53
C GLN A 137 10.63 -3.82 -8.76
N ILE A 138 10.56 -2.60 -9.26
CA ILE A 138 9.32 -1.90 -9.57
C ILE A 138 9.20 -1.83 -11.08
N GLN A 139 8.19 -2.49 -11.65
CA GLN A 139 7.81 -2.35 -13.06
C GLN A 139 6.62 -1.39 -13.11
N ARG A 140 6.71 -0.35 -13.94
CA ARG A 140 5.64 0.61 -14.12
C ARG A 140 4.85 0.25 -15.37
N GLY A 141 3.52 0.41 -15.34
CA GLY A 141 2.61 -0.11 -16.36
C GLY A 141 2.35 -1.61 -16.21
N VAL A 142 1.84 -2.23 -17.23
CA VAL A 142 1.48 -3.66 -17.23
C VAL A 142 2.69 -4.58 -17.02
N GLY A 143 3.82 -4.24 -17.61
CA GLY A 143 5.08 -4.97 -17.44
C GLY A 143 4.99 -6.44 -17.88
N SER A 144 5.84 -7.30 -17.31
CA SER A 144 5.83 -8.75 -17.53
C SER A 144 4.78 -9.45 -16.68
N SER A 145 4.37 -10.66 -17.07
CA SER A 145 3.47 -11.50 -16.27
C SER A 145 4.02 -11.78 -14.89
N THR A 146 3.14 -11.81 -13.89
CA THR A 146 3.44 -12.08 -12.49
C THR A 146 2.52 -13.19 -11.96
N ASN A 147 2.72 -13.60 -10.71
CA ASN A 147 1.83 -14.49 -9.98
C ASN A 147 0.80 -13.69 -9.18
N GLY A 148 -0.42 -14.21 -9.01
CA GLY A 148 -1.52 -13.54 -8.31
C GLY A 148 -2.24 -12.51 -9.17
N ASP A 149 -2.73 -11.44 -8.55
CA ASP A 149 -3.54 -10.42 -9.20
C ASP A 149 -2.83 -9.78 -10.40
N GLY A 150 -3.61 -9.37 -11.40
CA GLY A 150 -3.05 -8.76 -12.60
C GLY A 150 -2.31 -7.46 -12.30
N ALA A 151 -1.08 -7.31 -12.80
CA ALA A 151 -0.40 -6.03 -12.82
C ALA A 151 -1.10 -5.11 -13.83
N PHE A 152 -1.72 -4.04 -13.36
CA PHE A 152 -2.54 -3.15 -14.17
C PHE A 152 -1.94 -1.73 -14.23
N GLY A 153 -1.50 -1.21 -13.09
CA GLY A 153 -0.76 0.04 -12.97
C GLY A 153 0.74 -0.16 -12.78
N GLY A 154 1.11 -1.31 -12.21
CA GLY A 154 2.50 -1.68 -11.96
C GLY A 154 2.65 -2.98 -11.21
N SER A 155 3.89 -3.42 -11.01
CA SER A 155 4.22 -4.53 -10.11
C SER A 155 5.45 -4.23 -9.27
N VAL A 156 5.47 -4.80 -8.05
CA VAL A 156 6.60 -4.73 -7.11
C VAL A 156 7.04 -6.14 -6.74
N ALA A 157 8.22 -6.55 -7.15
CA ALA A 157 8.78 -7.84 -6.83
C ALA A 157 9.87 -7.71 -5.76
N LEU A 158 9.50 -8.06 -4.51
CA LEU A 158 10.38 -8.06 -3.34
C LEU A 158 11.20 -9.34 -3.31
N ARG A 159 12.45 -9.24 -2.90
CA ARG A 159 13.34 -10.39 -2.66
C ARG A 159 13.91 -10.31 -1.26
N THR A 160 13.76 -11.37 -0.48
CA THR A 160 14.40 -11.49 0.83
C THR A 160 15.90 -11.71 0.69
N LYS A 161 16.67 -11.39 1.76
CA LYS A 161 18.11 -11.63 1.81
C LYS A 161 18.43 -13.09 1.55
N ALA A 162 19.52 -13.33 0.84
CA ALA A 162 20.10 -14.68 0.74
C ALA A 162 20.62 -15.14 2.11
N PRO A 163 20.68 -16.46 2.38
CA PRO A 163 21.29 -16.99 3.59
C PRO A 163 22.72 -16.48 3.74
N SER A 164 23.10 -16.00 4.94
CA SER A 164 24.46 -15.54 5.21
C SER A 164 25.38 -16.73 5.49
N TYR A 165 26.53 -16.77 4.85
CA TYR A 165 27.58 -17.79 5.15
C TYR A 165 28.36 -17.46 6.42
N ASP A 166 28.49 -16.17 6.73
CA ASP A 166 29.13 -15.71 7.95
C ASP A 166 28.09 -15.43 9.04
N PRO A 167 28.38 -15.81 10.30
CA PRO A 167 27.54 -15.44 11.42
C PRO A 167 27.57 -13.91 11.62
N PHE A 168 26.45 -13.32 11.94
CA PHE A 168 26.36 -11.92 12.30
C PHE A 168 25.20 -11.64 13.27
N VAL A 169 25.32 -10.55 13.99
CA VAL A 169 24.23 -9.90 14.72
C VAL A 169 24.25 -8.43 14.36
N GLU A 170 23.10 -7.90 13.99
CA GLU A 170 22.88 -6.48 13.73
C GLU A 170 21.79 -5.98 14.67
N LEU A 171 22.08 -4.91 15.41
CA LEU A 171 21.13 -4.23 16.28
C LEU A 171 20.87 -2.83 15.72
N ASN A 172 19.63 -2.39 15.68
CA ASN A 172 19.27 -1.04 15.29
C ASN A 172 18.37 -0.39 16.32
N ALA A 173 18.52 0.91 16.47
CA ALA A 173 17.64 1.77 17.25
C ALA A 173 17.55 3.14 16.60
N SER A 174 16.37 3.73 16.62
CA SER A 174 16.13 5.10 16.19
C SER A 174 15.11 5.77 17.09
N TYR A 175 15.21 7.11 17.16
CA TYR A 175 14.28 7.93 17.91
C TYR A 175 14.19 9.34 17.30
N GLY A 176 13.00 9.93 17.31
CA GLY A 176 12.80 11.24 16.69
C GLY A 176 11.48 11.93 17.04
N SER A 177 11.10 12.84 16.18
CA SER A 177 9.90 13.67 16.31
C SER A 177 8.65 12.81 16.52
N TYR A 178 7.67 13.31 17.29
CA TYR A 178 6.43 12.61 17.65
C TYR A 178 6.67 11.28 18.36
N ASN A 179 7.73 11.21 19.18
CA ASN A 179 8.15 10.00 19.89
C ASN A 179 8.28 8.78 18.94
N THR A 180 8.54 9.04 17.65
CA THR A 180 8.71 7.98 16.66
C THR A 180 10.00 7.22 16.96
N TYR A 181 9.90 5.91 17.10
CA TYR A 181 11.03 5.02 17.28
C TYR A 181 10.92 3.79 16.38
N ASN A 182 12.05 3.24 16.00
CA ASN A 182 12.16 1.91 15.43
C ASN A 182 13.34 1.21 16.11
N THR A 183 13.13 -0.01 16.57
CA THR A 183 14.19 -0.79 17.19
C THR A 183 14.04 -2.26 16.82
N GLY A 184 15.16 -2.95 16.72
CA GLY A 184 15.12 -4.36 16.38
C GLY A 184 16.50 -4.97 16.23
N PHE A 185 16.48 -6.24 15.82
CA PHE A 185 17.68 -6.99 15.51
C PHE A 185 17.50 -7.85 14.26
N SER A 186 18.62 -8.19 13.65
CA SER A 186 18.73 -9.23 12.64
C SER A 186 19.96 -10.08 12.95
N MET A 187 19.87 -11.39 12.77
CA MET A 187 20.96 -12.31 13.07
C MET A 187 20.98 -13.50 12.11
N SER A 188 22.16 -14.10 11.95
CA SER A 188 22.37 -15.34 11.20
C SER A 188 23.35 -16.21 11.94
N THR A 189 23.13 -17.53 11.89
CA THR A 189 24.10 -18.51 12.41
C THR A 189 25.36 -18.61 11.54
N GLY A 190 25.29 -18.07 10.31
CA GLY A 190 26.23 -18.50 9.28
C GLY A 190 26.03 -19.97 8.88
N LEU A 191 26.91 -20.48 8.05
CA LEU A 191 26.85 -21.85 7.53
C LEU A 191 27.21 -22.86 8.60
N LEU A 192 26.29 -23.74 8.97
CA LEU A 192 26.45 -24.84 9.92
C LEU A 192 26.54 -26.16 9.17
N GLY A 193 27.55 -26.99 9.48
CA GLY A 193 27.72 -28.31 8.89
C GLY A 193 27.77 -28.34 7.37
N ASN A 194 28.23 -27.25 6.73
CA ASN A 194 28.31 -27.03 5.28
C ASN A 194 26.97 -26.93 4.53
N HIS A 195 25.83 -26.99 5.23
CA HIS A 195 24.51 -27.03 4.58
C HIS A 195 23.47 -26.13 5.18
N PHE A 196 23.48 -25.91 6.49
CA PHE A 196 22.37 -25.24 7.16
C PHE A 196 22.67 -23.79 7.53
N VAL A 197 21.72 -22.91 7.30
CA VAL A 197 21.72 -21.53 7.79
C VAL A 197 20.38 -21.23 8.43
N ALA A 198 20.41 -20.68 9.65
CA ALA A 198 19.24 -20.14 10.31
C ALA A 198 19.37 -18.62 10.43
N ASP A 199 18.34 -17.90 10.04
CA ASP A 199 18.26 -16.44 10.09
C ASP A 199 17.05 -16.03 10.93
N ALA A 200 17.19 -14.95 11.69
CA ALA A 200 16.08 -14.36 12.42
C ALA A 200 16.17 -12.83 12.41
N ALA A 201 15.01 -12.17 12.42
CA ALA A 201 14.91 -10.74 12.65
C ALA A 201 13.63 -10.40 13.42
N PHE A 202 13.68 -9.33 14.18
CA PHE A 202 12.53 -8.73 14.83
C PHE A 202 12.69 -7.21 14.86
N HIS A 203 11.65 -6.49 14.49
CA HIS A 203 11.63 -5.03 14.51
C HIS A 203 10.29 -4.54 15.05
N THR A 204 10.32 -3.43 15.76
CA THR A 204 9.09 -2.76 16.23
C THR A 204 9.22 -1.26 16.02
N THR A 205 8.12 -0.64 15.60
CA THR A 205 7.98 0.79 15.38
C THR A 205 6.84 1.31 16.24
N GLY A 206 7.00 2.47 16.82
CA GLY A 206 5.91 3.19 17.48
C GLY A 206 6.02 4.68 17.23
N THR A 207 4.90 5.38 17.33
CA THR A 207 4.80 6.83 17.11
C THR A 207 3.56 7.39 17.79
N ASP A 208 3.58 8.67 18.16
CA ASP A 208 2.37 9.41 18.59
C ASP A 208 1.51 9.84 17.39
N GLY A 209 2.07 9.81 16.16
CA GLY A 209 1.41 10.33 14.95
C GLY A 209 1.41 11.86 14.90
N TYR A 210 1.21 12.42 13.69
CA TYR A 210 1.05 13.86 13.52
C TYR A 210 -0.41 14.31 13.68
N VAL A 211 -1.34 13.57 13.09
CA VAL A 211 -2.78 13.79 13.20
C VAL A 211 -3.27 13.28 14.56
N HIS A 212 -4.22 13.97 15.21
CA HIS A 212 -4.74 13.58 16.52
C HIS A 212 -5.31 12.16 16.51
N GLY A 213 -5.06 11.39 17.57
CA GLY A 213 -5.55 10.01 17.70
C GLY A 213 -4.86 8.96 16.80
N THR A 214 -3.78 9.31 16.08
CA THR A 214 -3.06 8.37 15.20
C THR A 214 -1.81 7.75 15.83
N ALA A 215 -1.68 7.81 17.14
CA ALA A 215 -0.64 7.06 17.84
C ALA A 215 -0.77 5.56 17.53
N GLY A 216 0.36 4.92 17.23
CA GLY A 216 0.34 3.53 16.82
C GLY A 216 1.62 2.79 17.18
N LYS A 217 1.51 1.45 17.12
CA LYS A 217 2.63 0.53 17.31
C LYS A 217 2.46 -0.65 16.39
N SER A 218 3.53 -1.00 15.69
CA SER A 218 3.60 -2.19 14.83
C SER A 218 4.91 -2.92 15.03
N GLY A 219 4.95 -4.16 14.60
CA GLY A 219 6.17 -4.94 14.60
C GLY A 219 6.12 -6.08 13.61
N SER A 220 7.30 -6.52 13.20
CA SER A 220 7.47 -7.65 12.29
C SER A 220 8.53 -8.61 12.79
N TRP A 221 8.38 -9.88 12.43
CA TRP A 221 9.41 -10.90 12.66
C TRP A 221 9.69 -11.66 11.38
N TYR A 222 10.87 -12.21 11.33
CA TYR A 222 11.32 -13.08 10.26
C TYR A 222 12.06 -14.27 10.89
N ALA A 223 11.75 -15.46 10.44
CA ALA A 223 12.51 -16.67 10.75
C ALA A 223 12.79 -17.42 9.44
N GLY A 224 14.03 -17.66 9.16
CA GLY A 224 14.52 -18.38 7.97
C GLY A 224 15.27 -19.64 8.34
N LEU A 225 14.92 -20.76 7.71
CA LEU A 225 15.70 -22.01 7.75
C LEU A 225 16.06 -22.38 6.33
N ASN A 226 17.34 -22.56 6.08
CA ASN A 226 17.86 -22.79 4.75
C ASN A 226 18.73 -24.04 4.74
N TRP A 227 18.49 -24.91 3.76
CA TRP A 227 19.38 -26.00 3.42
C TRP A 227 20.03 -25.76 2.05
N ILE A 228 21.33 -25.75 2.00
CA ILE A 228 22.12 -25.40 0.82
C ILE A 228 22.92 -26.64 0.37
N GLY A 229 22.55 -27.20 -0.77
CA GLY A 229 23.30 -28.25 -1.44
C GLY A 229 24.15 -27.68 -2.58
N ARG A 230 24.74 -28.55 -3.34
CA ARG A 230 25.58 -28.18 -4.50
C ARG A 230 24.75 -27.54 -5.61
N ASP A 231 23.65 -28.17 -5.98
CA ASP A 231 22.81 -27.78 -7.13
C ASP A 231 21.35 -27.54 -6.73
N PHE A 232 21.07 -27.45 -5.41
CA PHE A 232 19.75 -27.40 -4.84
C PHE A 232 19.74 -26.56 -3.57
N ILE A 233 18.71 -25.74 -3.37
CA ILE A 233 18.47 -24.98 -2.14
C ILE A 233 17.01 -25.17 -1.72
N VAL A 234 16.80 -25.39 -0.41
CA VAL A 234 15.47 -25.34 0.20
C VAL A 234 15.47 -24.22 1.22
N ARG A 235 14.44 -23.37 1.17
CA ARG A 235 14.27 -22.24 2.07
C ARG A 235 12.89 -22.25 2.69
N TYR A 236 12.79 -22.35 4.00
CA TYR A 236 11.59 -22.03 4.74
C TYR A 236 11.71 -20.63 5.31
N ARG A 237 10.66 -19.83 5.17
CA ARG A 237 10.54 -18.47 5.73
C ARG A 237 9.21 -18.32 6.40
N ASN A 238 9.22 -17.87 7.63
CA ASN A 238 8.07 -17.33 8.33
C ASN A 238 8.27 -15.83 8.45
N ILE A 239 7.33 -15.06 7.93
CA ILE A 239 7.33 -13.60 7.93
C ILE A 239 6.01 -13.17 8.52
N GLY A 240 6.04 -12.55 9.68
CA GLY A 240 4.82 -12.12 10.33
C GLY A 240 4.89 -10.68 10.81
N ASN A 241 3.72 -10.14 11.11
CA ASN A 241 3.57 -8.81 11.65
C ASN A 241 2.38 -8.72 12.59
N TYR A 242 2.40 -7.70 13.41
CA TYR A 242 1.23 -7.17 14.11
C TYR A 242 1.18 -5.66 13.96
N GLU A 243 -0.02 -5.11 13.97
CA GLU A 243 -0.25 -3.70 14.08
C GLU A 243 -1.35 -3.38 15.10
N HIS A 244 -1.20 -2.23 15.73
CA HIS A 244 -2.20 -1.53 16.51
C HIS A 244 -2.00 -0.05 16.23
N THR A 245 -2.63 0.43 15.16
CA THR A 245 -2.41 1.77 14.63
C THR A 245 -3.65 2.63 14.77
N GLY A 246 -3.47 3.88 15.20
CA GLY A 246 -4.56 4.85 15.22
C GLY A 246 -4.91 5.31 13.81
N GLN A 247 -6.20 5.46 13.52
CA GLN A 247 -6.74 5.72 12.19
C GLN A 247 -7.18 7.17 12.00
N ALA A 248 -7.03 7.65 10.77
CA ALA A 248 -7.49 8.97 10.35
C ALA A 248 -7.93 8.96 8.86
N TRP A 249 -8.67 7.94 8.43
CA TRP A 249 -9.08 7.79 7.02
C TRP A 249 -9.95 8.97 6.51
N ASN A 250 -10.67 9.69 7.41
CA ASN A 250 -11.38 10.91 7.05
C ASN A 250 -10.43 12.09 6.79
N GLY A 251 -9.13 11.95 7.06
CA GLY A 251 -8.19 13.05 7.00
C GLY A 251 -8.56 14.19 7.96
N VAL A 252 -7.96 15.35 7.73
CA VAL A 252 -8.28 16.59 8.42
C VAL A 252 -9.49 17.22 7.75
N THR A 253 -10.65 17.11 8.36
CA THR A 253 -11.91 17.67 7.86
C THR A 253 -12.49 18.65 8.86
N ALA A 254 -13.19 19.65 8.39
CA ALA A 254 -13.84 20.63 9.23
C ALA A 254 -15.28 20.23 9.54
N GLY A 255 -15.47 19.30 10.46
CA GLY A 255 -16.77 18.78 10.87
C GLY A 255 -17.41 17.84 9.82
N THR A 256 -18.19 16.88 10.27
CA THR A 256 -18.77 15.86 9.39
C THR A 256 -19.93 16.39 8.54
N ASP A 257 -20.72 17.32 9.07
CA ASP A 257 -21.94 17.83 8.42
C ASP A 257 -21.95 19.34 8.24
N ASP A 258 -20.94 20.05 8.75
CA ASP A 258 -20.89 21.49 8.69
C ASP A 258 -19.88 21.98 7.65
N LEU A 259 -20.36 22.22 6.46
CA LEU A 259 -19.60 22.84 5.37
C LEU A 259 -19.27 24.32 5.61
N SER A 260 -19.75 24.92 6.71
CA SER A 260 -19.56 26.34 7.03
C SER A 260 -18.12 26.73 7.28
N ILE A 261 -17.26 25.78 7.64
CA ILE A 261 -15.83 26.00 7.88
C ILE A 261 -15.02 26.02 6.57
N MET A 262 -15.46 25.25 5.56
CA MET A 262 -14.79 25.20 4.27
C MET A 262 -15.21 26.38 3.40
N ASP A 263 -14.26 26.99 2.69
CA ASP A 263 -14.55 28.05 1.74
C ASP A 263 -15.12 27.47 0.42
N GLY A 264 -16.28 26.97 0.51
CA GLY A 264 -17.15 26.56 -0.58
C GLY A 264 -18.43 27.36 -0.54
N THR A 265 -19.54 26.71 -0.85
CA THR A 265 -20.83 27.38 -0.85
C THR A 265 -21.25 27.85 0.55
N TYR A 266 -20.99 27.06 1.58
CA TYR A 266 -21.22 27.43 2.98
C TYR A 266 -20.03 28.16 3.59
N GLY A 267 -18.83 27.80 3.20
CA GLY A 267 -17.61 28.32 3.78
C GLY A 267 -17.11 29.64 3.17
N LYS A 268 -17.88 30.34 2.36
CA LYS A 268 -17.48 31.57 1.63
C LYS A 268 -16.79 32.62 2.48
N ASN A 269 -17.13 32.74 3.74
CA ASN A 269 -16.62 33.78 4.63
C ASN A 269 -15.52 33.27 5.57
N THR A 270 -15.13 32.01 5.53
CA THR A 270 -14.13 31.46 6.44
C THR A 270 -12.71 31.63 5.91
N GLY A 271 -12.53 31.74 4.60
CA GLY A 271 -11.23 31.79 3.93
C GLY A 271 -10.48 30.45 3.96
N ILE A 272 -11.15 29.33 4.26
CA ILE A 272 -10.56 27.99 4.30
C ILE A 272 -10.79 27.28 2.98
N LYS A 273 -9.73 27.11 2.17
CA LYS A 273 -9.74 26.44 0.86
C LYS A 273 -8.75 25.30 0.76
N THR A 274 -7.73 25.32 1.61
CA THR A 274 -6.58 24.40 1.53
C THR A 274 -6.24 23.85 2.90
N TYR A 275 -5.44 22.80 2.93
CA TYR A 275 -4.88 22.29 4.19
C TYR A 275 -4.07 23.36 4.95
N ALA A 276 -3.35 24.23 4.26
CA ALA A 276 -2.61 25.32 4.90
C ALA A 276 -3.55 26.28 5.63
N ASP A 277 -4.76 26.51 5.10
CA ASP A 277 -5.77 27.32 5.80
C ASP A 277 -6.30 26.59 7.06
N MET A 278 -6.54 25.27 6.98
CA MET A 278 -6.92 24.46 8.14
C MET A 278 -5.85 24.54 9.23
N TYR A 279 -4.58 24.44 8.84
CA TYR A 279 -3.46 24.58 9.78
C TYR A 279 -3.43 25.96 10.44
N ARG A 280 -3.67 27.04 9.67
CA ARG A 280 -3.69 28.43 10.14
C ARG A 280 -4.76 28.70 11.20
N VAL A 281 -5.91 28.06 11.12
CA VAL A 281 -7.01 28.19 12.10
C VAL A 281 -6.92 27.18 13.26
N GLY A 282 -5.83 26.42 13.35
CA GLY A 282 -5.61 25.48 14.45
C GLY A 282 -6.13 24.06 14.20
N LEU A 283 -6.78 23.80 13.06
CA LEU A 283 -7.39 22.50 12.74
C LEU A 283 -6.47 21.55 11.95
N GLY A 284 -5.19 21.89 11.76
CA GLY A 284 -4.26 21.13 10.94
C GLY A 284 -3.97 19.69 11.38
N LYS A 285 -4.44 19.30 12.57
CA LYS A 285 -4.31 17.94 13.13
C LYS A 285 -5.64 17.33 13.53
N PHE A 286 -6.75 18.00 13.24
CA PHE A 286 -8.10 17.54 13.59
C PHE A 286 -8.39 16.17 12.96
N ASN A 287 -9.02 15.29 13.75
CA ASN A 287 -9.41 13.96 13.32
C ASN A 287 -10.84 13.66 13.80
N SER A 288 -11.78 13.64 12.87
CA SER A 288 -13.20 13.36 13.18
C SER A 288 -13.48 11.94 13.71
N LEU A 289 -12.50 11.03 13.67
CA LEU A 289 -12.59 9.71 14.32
C LEU A 289 -12.16 9.74 15.78
N TYR A 290 -11.65 10.89 16.25
CA TYR A 290 -11.08 11.05 17.58
C TYR A 290 -11.73 12.16 18.39
N GLU A 291 -12.21 13.20 17.71
CA GLU A 291 -12.76 14.41 18.30
C GLU A 291 -13.87 15.02 17.43
N SER A 292 -14.76 15.77 18.05
CA SER A 292 -15.83 16.53 17.40
C SER A 292 -15.43 18.00 17.27
N MET A 293 -16.08 18.69 16.32
CA MET A 293 -16.06 20.14 16.24
C MET A 293 -17.19 20.70 17.10
N ASP A 294 -16.87 21.33 18.22
CA ASP A 294 -17.86 21.83 19.16
C ASP A 294 -18.42 23.20 18.76
N ASP A 295 -17.55 24.09 18.32
CA ASP A 295 -17.96 25.40 17.79
C ASP A 295 -17.25 25.71 16.47
N PRO A 296 -17.97 25.60 15.33
CA PRO A 296 -17.40 25.94 14.02
C PRO A 296 -16.92 27.38 13.88
N LYS A 297 -17.41 28.31 14.70
CA LYS A 297 -17.02 29.72 14.62
C LYS A 297 -15.70 30.01 15.30
N THR A 298 -15.43 29.30 16.37
CA THR A 298 -14.18 29.43 17.17
C THR A 298 -13.17 28.33 16.83
N TYR A 299 -13.58 27.31 16.04
CA TYR A 299 -12.81 26.10 15.72
C TYR A 299 -12.46 25.26 16.95
N GLU A 300 -13.29 25.34 17.99
CA GLU A 300 -13.11 24.54 19.20
C GLU A 300 -13.46 23.08 18.94
N THR A 301 -12.63 22.18 19.45
CA THR A 301 -12.81 20.72 19.33
C THR A 301 -12.85 20.07 20.71
N ALA A 302 -13.60 18.99 20.84
CA ALA A 302 -13.62 18.17 22.05
C ALA A 302 -13.51 16.69 21.74
N ARG A 303 -12.87 15.95 22.63
CA ARG A 303 -12.75 14.50 22.59
C ARG A 303 -14.10 13.84 22.76
N TYR A 304 -14.36 12.77 22.01
CA TYR A 304 -15.52 11.92 22.29
C TYR A 304 -15.46 11.33 23.70
N THR A 305 -16.60 11.33 24.39
CA THR A 305 -16.74 10.84 25.75
C THR A 305 -17.72 9.67 25.83
N LEU A 306 -17.50 8.79 26.80
CA LEU A 306 -18.36 7.68 27.14
C LEU A 306 -19.32 8.05 28.30
N ASN A 307 -20.27 7.17 28.63
CA ASN A 307 -21.28 7.42 29.66
C ASN A 307 -20.71 7.70 31.05
N ASP A 308 -19.54 7.19 31.37
CA ASP A 308 -18.85 7.43 32.66
C ASP A 308 -18.02 8.73 32.66
N GLY A 309 -18.02 9.48 31.54
CA GLY A 309 -17.23 10.68 31.35
C GLY A 309 -15.76 10.44 30.96
N SER A 310 -15.33 9.20 30.78
CA SER A 310 -14.03 8.88 30.22
C SER A 310 -13.98 9.20 28.73
N TYR A 311 -12.78 9.45 28.21
CA TYR A 311 -12.61 9.71 26.79
C TYR A 311 -12.50 8.41 25.98
N TRP A 312 -13.15 8.38 24.82
CA TRP A 312 -12.81 7.40 23.78
C TRP A 312 -11.31 7.49 23.47
N PRO A 313 -10.55 6.39 23.58
CA PRO A 313 -9.10 6.45 23.40
C PRO A 313 -8.70 6.84 21.99
N LYS A 314 -9.20 6.13 20.97
CA LYS A 314 -9.00 6.39 19.53
C LYS A 314 -9.59 5.26 18.69
N THR A 315 -9.89 5.54 17.43
CA THR A 315 -10.16 4.52 16.41
C THR A 315 -8.87 3.82 16.04
N THR A 316 -8.86 2.50 16.07
CA THR A 316 -7.65 1.70 15.82
C THR A 316 -7.89 0.65 14.74
N ASP A 317 -6.82 0.33 14.00
CA ASP A 317 -6.71 -0.91 13.25
C ASP A 317 -5.82 -1.88 14.03
N ASN A 318 -6.32 -3.09 14.19
CA ASN A 318 -5.68 -4.17 14.94
C ASN A 318 -5.57 -5.36 14.00
N PHE A 319 -4.39 -5.67 13.51
CA PHE A 319 -4.22 -6.75 12.56
C PHE A 319 -2.99 -7.60 12.89
N TRP A 320 -3.15 -8.89 12.73
CA TRP A 320 -2.11 -9.89 12.82
C TRP A 320 -2.05 -10.69 11.52
N GLN A 321 -0.88 -10.79 10.92
CA GLN A 321 -0.67 -11.55 9.70
C GLN A 321 0.60 -12.39 9.77
N ASP A 322 0.55 -13.59 9.20
CA ASP A 322 1.63 -14.55 9.21
C ASP A 322 1.75 -15.27 7.85
N HIS A 323 2.89 -15.12 7.20
CA HIS A 323 3.21 -15.75 5.93
C HIS A 323 4.21 -16.88 6.14
N ASN A 324 3.86 -18.07 5.71
CA ASN A 324 4.72 -19.24 5.70
C ASN A 324 5.05 -19.61 4.25
N ILE A 325 6.32 -19.59 3.88
CA ILE A 325 6.79 -19.83 2.51
C ILE A 325 7.86 -20.90 2.54
N LEU A 326 7.62 -22.04 1.88
CA LEU A 326 8.58 -23.08 1.64
C LEU A 326 8.96 -23.07 0.15
N SER A 327 10.20 -22.75 -0.17
CA SER A 327 10.70 -22.71 -1.54
C SER A 327 11.83 -23.67 -1.75
N ALA A 328 11.85 -24.31 -2.92
CA ALA A 328 12.96 -25.11 -3.40
C ALA A 328 13.39 -24.59 -4.79
N ALA A 329 14.70 -24.46 -5.01
CA ALA A 329 15.27 -24.15 -6.31
C ALA A 329 16.31 -25.20 -6.66
N TRP A 330 16.25 -25.72 -7.88
CA TRP A 330 17.13 -26.76 -8.38
C TRP A 330 17.74 -26.37 -9.71
N ASP A 331 19.06 -26.45 -9.76
CA ASP A 331 19.91 -26.31 -10.97
C ASP A 331 20.07 -27.67 -11.61
N ILE A 332 19.13 -28.06 -12.50
CA ILE A 332 19.09 -29.40 -13.10
C ILE A 332 20.30 -29.59 -13.99
N ASN A 333 20.68 -28.58 -14.76
CA ASN A 333 21.88 -28.48 -15.57
C ASN A 333 22.17 -27.02 -15.93
N GLU A 334 23.24 -26.76 -16.67
CA GLU A 334 23.69 -25.41 -17.05
C GLU A 334 22.60 -24.54 -17.73
N ASN A 335 21.64 -25.17 -18.40
CA ASN A 335 20.62 -24.47 -19.17
C ASN A 335 19.25 -24.50 -18.50
N LEU A 336 19.00 -25.35 -17.50
CA LEU A 336 17.67 -25.63 -16.97
C LEU A 336 17.64 -25.54 -15.45
N LYS A 337 16.82 -24.63 -14.94
CA LYS A 337 16.54 -24.44 -13.52
C LYS A 337 15.05 -24.55 -13.26
N THR A 338 14.69 -25.04 -12.10
CA THR A 338 13.29 -25.09 -11.67
C THR A 338 13.12 -24.60 -10.24
N THR A 339 11.97 -24.04 -9.94
CA THR A 339 11.62 -23.56 -8.60
C THR A 339 10.20 -23.96 -8.25
N LEU A 340 9.99 -24.35 -7.00
CA LEU A 340 8.69 -24.64 -6.42
C LEU A 340 8.56 -23.87 -5.12
N SER A 341 7.49 -23.14 -4.94
CA SER A 341 7.14 -22.48 -3.67
C SER A 341 5.75 -22.91 -3.24
N LEU A 342 5.62 -23.33 -2.00
CA LEU A 342 4.37 -23.54 -1.30
C LEU A 342 4.21 -22.39 -0.32
N HIS A 343 3.01 -21.81 -0.24
CA HIS A 343 2.75 -20.72 0.70
C HIS A 343 1.44 -20.88 1.42
N TYR A 344 1.42 -20.37 2.64
CA TYR A 344 0.24 -20.25 3.47
C TYR A 344 0.28 -18.94 4.23
N THR A 345 -0.78 -18.17 4.13
CA THR A 345 -0.98 -16.92 4.86
C THR A 345 -2.21 -17.03 5.76
N TYR A 346 -2.05 -16.65 7.01
CA TYR A 346 -3.15 -16.43 7.94
C TYR A 346 -3.19 -14.97 8.31
N GLY A 347 -4.40 -14.40 8.39
CA GLY A 347 -4.61 -13.02 8.84
C GLY A 347 -5.87 -12.95 9.70
N TYR A 348 -5.79 -12.14 10.75
CA TYR A 348 -6.92 -11.83 11.61
C TYR A 348 -6.79 -10.42 12.14
N GLY A 349 -7.87 -9.69 12.09
CA GLY A 349 -7.90 -8.36 12.69
C GLY A 349 -9.26 -7.69 12.58
N TYR A 350 -9.31 -6.52 13.15
CA TYR A 350 -10.47 -5.64 13.13
C TYR A 350 -10.04 -4.20 13.35
N TYR A 351 -10.81 -3.27 12.83
CA TYR A 351 -10.78 -1.89 13.32
C TYR A 351 -11.96 -1.63 14.24
N ASP A 352 -11.75 -0.78 15.23
CA ASP A 352 -12.79 -0.26 16.09
C ASP A 352 -13.01 1.23 15.86
N GLU A 353 -14.25 1.67 15.95
CA GLU A 353 -14.64 3.03 15.59
C GLU A 353 -15.75 3.54 16.51
N PHE A 354 -15.57 4.75 17.04
CA PHE A 354 -16.63 5.48 17.72
C PHE A 354 -17.51 6.18 16.68
N ARG A 355 -18.80 5.92 16.77
CA ARG A 355 -19.84 6.45 15.86
C ARG A 355 -20.79 7.37 16.62
N PRO A 356 -20.51 8.69 16.70
CA PRO A 356 -21.33 9.63 17.44
C PRO A 356 -22.69 9.83 16.79
N ASP A 357 -23.73 9.97 17.61
CA ASP A 357 -25.09 10.35 17.22
C ASP A 357 -25.63 9.60 16.00
N ASN A 358 -25.44 8.27 15.94
CA ASN A 358 -25.94 7.45 14.84
C ASN A 358 -27.39 7.03 15.06
N LYS A 359 -28.17 6.95 13.98
CA LYS A 359 -29.50 6.34 14.00
C LYS A 359 -29.36 4.86 14.32
N VAL A 360 -30.15 4.36 15.28
CA VAL A 360 -30.16 2.93 15.66
C VAL A 360 -30.48 2.02 14.46
N SER A 361 -31.22 2.53 13.48
CA SER A 361 -31.56 1.81 12.23
C SER A 361 -30.36 1.49 11.35
N LYS A 362 -29.21 2.14 11.54
CA LYS A 362 -27.95 1.81 10.89
C LYS A 362 -27.40 0.43 11.32
N PHE A 363 -27.89 -0.08 12.44
CA PHE A 363 -27.52 -1.38 13.01
C PHE A 363 -28.71 -2.34 13.11
N GLY A 364 -29.78 -2.07 12.34
CA GLY A 364 -30.93 -2.95 12.23
C GLY A 364 -32.02 -2.75 13.29
N PHE A 365 -31.89 -1.77 14.18
CA PHE A 365 -32.88 -1.51 15.23
C PHE A 365 -33.97 -0.53 14.75
N ASP A 366 -35.21 -0.86 15.02
CA ASP A 366 -36.38 -0.15 14.51
C ASP A 366 -37.01 0.85 15.53
N MET A 367 -36.34 1.08 16.67
CA MET A 367 -36.81 2.00 17.71
C MET A 367 -36.94 3.44 17.16
N VAL A 368 -38.15 4.00 17.35
CA VAL A 368 -38.47 5.37 16.95
C VAL A 368 -38.89 6.20 18.16
N ASN A 369 -38.63 7.51 18.08
CA ASN A 369 -39.07 8.48 19.07
C ASN A 369 -40.57 8.85 18.88
N GLU A 370 -41.10 9.68 19.76
CA GLU A 370 -42.51 10.16 19.71
C GLU A 370 -42.91 10.81 18.38
N LYS A 371 -41.93 11.30 17.60
CA LYS A 371 -42.14 11.91 16.27
C LYS A 371 -42.02 10.90 15.14
N GLY A 372 -41.88 9.60 15.42
CA GLY A 372 -41.72 8.53 14.44
C GLY A 372 -40.34 8.56 13.71
N LYS A 373 -39.37 9.28 14.24
CA LYS A 373 -38.00 9.28 13.72
C LYS A 373 -37.14 8.24 14.43
N PRO A 374 -36.19 7.54 13.75
CA PRO A 374 -35.27 6.63 14.41
C PRO A 374 -34.58 7.27 15.61
N VAL A 375 -34.52 6.55 16.73
CA VAL A 375 -33.75 6.95 17.91
C VAL A 375 -32.28 7.00 17.54
N ARG A 376 -31.49 7.79 18.27
CA ARG A 376 -30.05 7.95 18.05
C ARG A 376 -29.28 7.56 19.29
N SER A 377 -28.07 7.10 19.09
CA SER A 377 -27.12 6.71 20.13
C SER A 377 -25.71 6.87 19.61
N ASP A 378 -24.76 6.98 20.53
CA ASP A 378 -23.36 6.71 20.17
C ASP A 378 -23.13 5.21 20.22
N PHE A 379 -22.29 4.73 19.32
CA PHE A 379 -21.91 3.33 19.21
C PHE A 379 -20.39 3.21 19.15
N ILE A 380 -19.86 2.10 19.68
CA ILE A 380 -18.56 1.61 19.26
C ILE A 380 -18.82 0.32 18.47
N ARG A 381 -18.29 0.30 17.25
CA ARG A 381 -18.35 -0.88 16.39
C ARG A 381 -16.97 -1.43 16.10
N GLN A 382 -16.89 -2.72 15.94
CA GLN A 382 -15.75 -3.43 15.37
C GLN A 382 -16.17 -4.02 14.03
N LYS A 383 -15.31 -3.85 13.00
CA LYS A 383 -15.44 -4.57 11.72
C LYS A 383 -14.15 -5.32 11.47
N GLY A 384 -14.26 -6.59 11.21
CA GLY A 384 -13.11 -7.47 11.17
C GLY A 384 -13.11 -8.45 10.02
N LEU A 385 -11.94 -9.05 9.85
CA LEU A 385 -11.64 -10.05 8.86
C LEU A 385 -10.82 -11.17 9.49
N SER A 386 -11.22 -12.41 9.25
CA SER A 386 -10.40 -13.60 9.46
C SER A 386 -10.14 -14.24 8.11
N GLN A 387 -8.89 -14.45 7.74
CA GLN A 387 -8.57 -14.93 6.40
C GLN A 387 -7.48 -15.99 6.37
N ASN A 388 -7.57 -16.85 5.37
CA ASN A 388 -6.57 -17.87 5.06
C ASN A 388 -6.34 -17.90 3.54
N ALA A 389 -5.09 -17.90 3.12
CA ALA A 389 -4.71 -18.10 1.72
C ALA A 389 -3.63 -19.18 1.63
N ALA A 390 -3.84 -20.18 0.80
CA ALA A 390 -2.87 -21.23 0.54
C ALA A 390 -2.62 -21.36 -0.96
N GLY A 391 -1.39 -21.60 -1.37
CA GLY A 391 -1.10 -21.70 -2.79
C GLY A 391 0.24 -22.34 -3.12
N VAL A 392 0.42 -22.51 -4.43
CA VAL A 392 1.61 -23.09 -5.04
C VAL A 392 2.06 -22.22 -6.20
N VAL A 393 3.35 -22.03 -6.31
CA VAL A 393 4.01 -21.37 -7.46
C VAL A 393 5.10 -22.29 -7.98
N TYR A 394 5.06 -22.62 -9.26
CA TYR A 394 6.08 -23.41 -9.93
C TYR A 394 6.61 -22.66 -11.14
N ASN A 395 7.95 -22.63 -11.30
CA ASN A 395 8.59 -22.06 -12.48
C ASN A 395 9.67 -22.97 -13.02
N ILE A 396 9.80 -22.97 -14.33
CA ILE A 396 10.89 -23.61 -15.07
C ILE A 396 11.59 -22.56 -15.94
N ASN A 397 12.91 -22.51 -15.86
CA ASN A 397 13.72 -21.51 -16.55
C ASN A 397 14.70 -22.23 -17.46
N TYR A 398 14.61 -21.96 -18.76
CA TYR A 398 15.53 -22.47 -19.76
C TYR A 398 16.32 -21.33 -20.39
N ASN A 399 17.65 -21.44 -20.40
CA ASN A 399 18.54 -20.45 -21.00
C ASN A 399 19.61 -21.13 -21.84
N ASN A 400 19.57 -20.98 -23.16
CA ASN A 400 20.55 -21.54 -24.07
C ASN A 400 20.52 -20.82 -25.42
N ASN A 401 21.70 -20.65 -26.06
CA ASN A 401 21.85 -20.12 -27.41
C ASN A 401 21.06 -18.83 -27.70
N GLY A 402 21.04 -17.90 -26.72
CA GLY A 402 20.31 -16.63 -26.80
C GLY A 402 18.80 -16.76 -26.60
N TRP A 403 18.28 -17.93 -26.30
CA TRP A 403 16.93 -18.11 -25.76
C TRP A 403 16.94 -17.98 -24.24
N ASP A 404 15.96 -17.29 -23.70
CA ASP A 404 15.64 -17.25 -22.28
C ASP A 404 14.12 -17.45 -22.14
N VAL A 405 13.73 -18.65 -21.69
CA VAL A 405 12.33 -19.08 -21.61
C VAL A 405 11.98 -19.37 -20.15
N ILE A 406 10.89 -18.80 -19.68
CA ILE A 406 10.36 -19.00 -18.33
C ILE A 406 8.91 -19.45 -18.46
N GLY A 407 8.62 -20.68 -18.05
CA GLY A 407 7.27 -21.17 -17.83
C GLY A 407 6.89 -21.05 -16.36
N GLY A 408 5.70 -20.57 -16.07
CA GLY A 408 5.19 -20.44 -14.70
C GLY A 408 3.78 -20.97 -14.56
N LEU A 409 3.49 -21.62 -13.43
CA LEU A 409 2.16 -22.03 -13.00
C LEU A 409 1.95 -21.55 -11.57
N SER A 410 0.81 -21.01 -11.27
CA SER A 410 0.40 -20.66 -9.91
C SER A 410 -1.05 -21.01 -9.64
N GLY A 411 -1.33 -21.38 -8.40
CA GLY A 411 -2.68 -21.58 -7.91
C GLY A 411 -2.77 -21.12 -6.46
N GLN A 412 -3.83 -20.37 -6.15
CA GLN A 412 -4.10 -19.88 -4.80
C GLN A 412 -5.58 -20.08 -4.46
N MET A 413 -5.85 -20.53 -3.25
CA MET A 413 -7.17 -20.62 -2.66
C MET A 413 -7.25 -19.71 -1.44
N PHE A 414 -8.25 -18.85 -1.41
CA PHE A 414 -8.54 -17.93 -0.32
C PHE A 414 -9.87 -18.25 0.34
N ARG A 415 -9.93 -18.07 1.65
CA ARG A 415 -11.14 -18.07 2.47
C ARG A 415 -11.07 -16.88 3.39
N GLY A 416 -12.15 -16.09 3.43
CA GLY A 416 -12.31 -14.95 4.31
C GLY A 416 -13.65 -14.99 5.01
N ASN A 417 -13.70 -14.57 6.27
CA ASN A 417 -14.94 -14.31 7.01
C ASN A 417 -14.90 -12.86 7.46
N HIS A 418 -15.89 -12.09 7.01
CA HIS A 418 -16.09 -10.68 7.38
C HIS A 418 -17.18 -10.61 8.44
N PHE A 419 -16.89 -9.93 9.54
CA PHE A 419 -17.80 -9.83 10.67
C PHE A 419 -17.85 -8.42 11.26
N GLY A 420 -18.95 -8.11 11.95
CA GLY A 420 -19.06 -6.86 12.68
C GLY A 420 -19.75 -7.04 14.02
N TYR A 421 -19.19 -6.35 15.03
CA TYR A 421 -19.70 -6.32 16.38
C TYR A 421 -19.98 -4.90 16.85
N LEU A 422 -21.07 -4.73 17.62
CA LEU A 422 -21.24 -3.58 18.53
C LEU A 422 -20.68 -3.97 19.88
N THR A 423 -19.83 -3.12 20.43
CA THR A 423 -19.21 -3.31 21.74
C THR A 423 -19.64 -2.25 22.76
N TYR A 424 -20.32 -1.19 22.27
CA TYR A 424 -20.85 -0.12 23.10
C TYR A 424 -22.05 0.55 22.47
N VAL A 425 -23.04 0.90 23.28
CA VAL A 425 -24.25 1.67 22.93
C VAL A 425 -24.57 2.65 24.06
N SER A 426 -24.42 3.96 23.81
CA SER A 426 -24.56 4.96 24.88
C SER A 426 -26.00 5.11 25.43
N ASN A 427 -27.01 4.88 24.58
CA ASN A 427 -28.40 5.09 24.94
C ASN A 427 -28.99 3.92 25.73
N THR A 428 -29.18 4.12 27.03
CA THR A 428 -29.69 3.11 27.95
C THR A 428 -31.10 2.61 27.59
N ASP A 429 -31.98 3.45 27.01
CA ASP A 429 -33.30 3.03 26.58
C ASP A 429 -33.23 2.04 25.41
N VAL A 430 -32.28 2.23 24.49
CA VAL A 430 -32.00 1.30 23.39
C VAL A 430 -31.49 -0.04 23.93
N VAL A 431 -30.54 -0.01 24.85
CA VAL A 431 -30.01 -1.23 25.49
C VAL A 431 -31.09 -1.99 26.25
N ASN A 432 -31.95 -1.30 26.99
CA ASN A 432 -33.03 -1.94 27.74
C ASN A 432 -34.13 -2.51 26.84
N HIS A 433 -34.33 -1.89 25.65
CA HIS A 433 -35.36 -2.37 24.70
C HIS A 433 -34.94 -3.64 23.95
N TYR A 434 -33.65 -3.78 23.63
CA TYR A 434 -33.15 -4.93 22.87
C TYR A 434 -32.29 -5.86 23.76
N PRO A 435 -32.80 -7.04 24.14
CA PRO A 435 -32.08 -7.96 25.05
C PRO A 435 -30.70 -8.37 24.55
N GLY A 436 -30.49 -8.39 23.23
CA GLY A 436 -29.17 -8.68 22.62
C GLY A 436 -28.11 -7.61 22.88
N LEU A 437 -28.49 -6.43 23.36
CA LEU A 437 -27.57 -5.33 23.69
C LEU A 437 -27.31 -5.22 25.20
N ALA A 438 -27.81 -6.16 26.03
CA ALA A 438 -27.67 -6.09 27.46
C ALA A 438 -26.21 -5.94 27.89
N GLY A 439 -25.92 -4.94 28.73
CA GLY A 439 -24.59 -4.64 29.22
C GLY A 439 -23.72 -3.78 28.31
N LEU A 440 -24.12 -3.50 27.06
CA LEU A 440 -23.30 -2.73 26.14
C LEU A 440 -23.28 -1.21 26.39
N ASN A 441 -24.02 -0.73 27.39
CA ASN A 441 -23.95 0.66 27.85
C ASN A 441 -22.89 0.88 28.96
N ASP A 442 -22.21 -0.16 29.36
CA ASP A 442 -21.05 -0.10 30.24
C ASP A 442 -19.77 0.25 29.48
N THR A 443 -18.88 0.96 30.14
CA THR A 443 -17.56 1.33 29.62
C THR A 443 -16.48 0.26 29.79
N ASP A 444 -16.82 -0.82 30.52
CA ASP A 444 -16.05 -2.05 30.52
C ASP A 444 -16.39 -2.88 29.27
N PHE A 445 -15.61 -2.69 28.21
CA PHE A 445 -15.82 -3.34 26.91
C PHE A 445 -15.69 -4.87 26.93
N ASP A 446 -15.34 -5.47 28.08
CA ASP A 446 -15.32 -6.93 28.28
C ASP A 446 -16.72 -7.51 28.54
N ASN A 447 -17.78 -6.67 28.70
CA ASN A 447 -19.14 -7.07 29.01
C ASN A 447 -19.95 -7.70 27.87
N GLY A 448 -19.29 -8.01 26.74
CA GLY A 448 -19.91 -8.70 25.61
C GLY A 448 -19.93 -7.89 24.33
N SER A 449 -20.58 -8.45 23.34
CA SER A 449 -20.71 -7.83 22.02
C SER A 449 -21.96 -8.32 21.30
N TYR A 450 -22.49 -7.50 20.40
CA TYR A 450 -23.61 -7.85 19.54
C TYR A 450 -23.16 -7.98 18.10
N LYS A 451 -23.24 -9.18 17.52
CA LYS A 451 -22.87 -9.43 16.12
C LYS A 451 -23.99 -8.93 15.20
N TYR A 452 -23.69 -7.94 14.35
CA TYR A 452 -24.68 -7.32 13.48
C TYR A 452 -24.53 -7.66 12.00
N TYR A 453 -23.38 -8.25 11.58
CA TYR A 453 -23.23 -8.85 10.25
C TYR A 453 -22.19 -9.96 10.25
N ASP A 454 -22.31 -10.84 9.24
CA ASP A 454 -21.42 -11.99 9.03
C ASP A 454 -21.50 -12.47 7.58
N SER A 455 -20.38 -12.54 6.88
CA SER A 455 -20.34 -13.03 5.51
C SER A 455 -19.04 -13.76 5.22
N ASP A 456 -19.14 -14.84 4.47
CA ASP A 456 -18.02 -15.63 4.03
C ASP A 456 -17.65 -15.30 2.59
N ALA A 457 -16.36 -15.38 2.28
CA ALA A 457 -15.84 -15.19 0.95
C ALA A 457 -14.86 -16.29 0.56
N ARG A 458 -14.84 -16.61 -0.72
CA ARG A 458 -13.90 -17.52 -1.33
C ARG A 458 -13.40 -16.95 -2.65
N LYS A 459 -12.08 -17.01 -2.86
CA LYS A 459 -11.48 -16.73 -4.16
C LYS A 459 -10.53 -17.87 -4.53
N ASP A 460 -10.71 -18.45 -5.69
CA ASP A 460 -9.79 -19.42 -6.28
C ASP A 460 -9.17 -18.76 -7.53
N ASP A 461 -7.84 -18.71 -7.59
CA ASP A 461 -7.08 -18.05 -8.65
C ASP A 461 -6.04 -19.02 -9.20
N TYR A 462 -6.09 -19.29 -10.50
CA TYR A 462 -5.15 -20.17 -11.18
C TYR A 462 -4.59 -19.44 -12.41
N SER A 463 -3.28 -19.44 -12.55
CA SER A 463 -2.66 -18.83 -13.71
C SER A 463 -1.50 -19.67 -14.26
N GLY A 464 -1.29 -19.54 -15.57
CA GLY A 464 -0.12 -20.06 -16.23
C GLY A 464 0.41 -19.05 -17.23
N PHE A 465 1.73 -18.95 -17.33
CA PHE A 465 2.37 -18.07 -18.29
C PHE A 465 3.61 -18.70 -18.94
N VAL A 466 3.94 -18.21 -20.12
CA VAL A 466 5.21 -18.49 -20.79
C VAL A 466 5.79 -17.16 -21.26
N LYS A 467 6.95 -16.80 -20.70
CA LYS A 467 7.76 -15.66 -21.12
C LYS A 467 8.91 -16.17 -21.95
N THR A 468 9.16 -15.56 -23.08
CA THR A 468 10.31 -15.92 -23.89
C THR A 468 11.02 -14.67 -24.39
N SER A 469 12.32 -14.71 -24.40
CA SER A 469 13.15 -13.76 -25.13
C SER A 469 14.14 -14.47 -26.00
N LYS A 470 14.39 -13.91 -27.19
CA LYS A 470 15.39 -14.40 -28.14
C LYS A 470 16.30 -13.26 -28.54
N GLN A 471 17.58 -13.46 -28.32
CA GLN A 471 18.63 -12.56 -28.83
C GLN A 471 18.92 -12.91 -30.28
N PHE A 472 18.90 -11.88 -31.16
CA PHE A 472 19.26 -11.95 -32.56
C PHE A 472 20.51 -11.11 -32.79
N GLY A 473 21.59 -11.75 -33.18
CA GLY A 473 22.90 -11.12 -33.26
C GLY A 473 23.36 -10.55 -31.92
N GLU A 474 24.11 -9.46 -31.94
CA GLU A 474 24.68 -8.84 -30.76
C GLU A 474 23.76 -7.77 -30.10
N HIS A 475 22.79 -7.27 -30.83
CA HIS A 475 22.10 -6.02 -30.49
C HIS A 475 20.59 -6.17 -30.23
N PHE A 476 19.91 -7.06 -30.95
CA PHE A 476 18.45 -7.16 -30.89
C PHE A 476 17.98 -8.27 -29.96
N THR A 477 16.94 -8.01 -29.16
CA THR A 477 16.22 -9.03 -28.38
C THR A 477 14.72 -8.84 -28.63
N ALA A 478 14.05 -9.92 -29.03
CA ALA A 478 12.60 -9.97 -29.13
C ALA A 478 12.02 -10.67 -27.90
N PHE A 479 10.86 -10.23 -27.46
CA PHE A 479 10.14 -10.73 -26.29
C PHE A 479 8.70 -11.09 -26.65
N ALA A 480 8.21 -12.20 -26.10
CA ALA A 480 6.82 -12.59 -26.09
C ALA A 480 6.47 -13.17 -24.71
N ASP A 481 5.33 -12.80 -24.17
CA ASP A 481 4.85 -13.24 -22.87
C ASP A 481 3.34 -13.46 -22.99
N LEU A 482 2.91 -14.66 -22.71
CA LEU A 482 1.51 -15.08 -22.78
C LEU A 482 1.09 -15.59 -21.41
N GLN A 483 0.04 -15.02 -20.85
CA GLN A 483 -0.55 -15.46 -19.60
C GLN A 483 -2.03 -15.77 -19.79
N TYR A 484 -2.47 -16.87 -19.20
CA TYR A 484 -3.86 -17.19 -18.96
C TYR A 484 -4.12 -17.21 -17.46
N ARG A 485 -5.25 -16.61 -17.03
CA ARG A 485 -5.66 -16.56 -15.62
C ARG A 485 -7.15 -16.91 -15.52
N HIS A 486 -7.49 -17.78 -14.60
CA HIS A 486 -8.84 -18.19 -14.23
C HIS A 486 -9.10 -17.79 -12.78
N VAL A 487 -10.16 -16.99 -12.55
CA VAL A 487 -10.54 -16.53 -11.22
C VAL A 487 -11.99 -16.86 -10.97
N ARG A 488 -12.26 -17.47 -9.82
CA ARG A 488 -13.62 -17.65 -9.32
C ARG A 488 -13.73 -16.95 -7.96
N TYR A 489 -14.71 -16.08 -7.83
CA TYR A 489 -15.00 -15.34 -6.60
C TYR A 489 -16.43 -15.59 -6.15
N THR A 490 -16.62 -15.94 -4.87
CA THR A 490 -17.94 -16.09 -4.26
C THR A 490 -17.95 -15.39 -2.92
N THR A 491 -19.05 -14.70 -2.59
CA THR A 491 -19.32 -14.23 -1.23
C THR A 491 -20.81 -14.37 -0.91
N ASP A 492 -21.10 -14.88 0.26
CA ASP A 492 -22.45 -15.12 0.77
C ASP A 492 -22.56 -14.74 2.24
N GLY A 493 -23.80 -14.63 2.73
CA GLY A 493 -24.10 -14.22 4.09
C GLY A 493 -24.82 -12.86 4.15
N ILE A 494 -24.60 -12.12 5.23
CA ILE A 494 -25.22 -10.82 5.47
C ILE A 494 -24.17 -9.71 5.55
N ASN A 495 -24.48 -8.58 4.90
CA ASN A 495 -23.63 -7.39 4.90
C ASN A 495 -24.01 -6.44 6.04
N ASP A 496 -23.19 -5.43 6.32
CA ASP A 496 -23.40 -4.40 7.34
C ASP A 496 -24.44 -3.34 6.96
N LYS A 497 -25.06 -3.42 5.78
CA LYS A 497 -26.11 -2.51 5.32
C LYS A 497 -27.48 -3.05 5.66
N PHE A 498 -28.30 -2.17 6.23
CA PHE A 498 -29.68 -2.49 6.63
C PHE A 498 -30.68 -1.80 5.72
N VAL A 499 -31.62 -2.56 5.17
CA VAL A 499 -32.67 -2.10 4.27
C VAL A 499 -33.99 -2.12 5.01
N LYS A 500 -34.71 -0.97 5.01
CA LYS A 500 -36.03 -0.88 5.62
C LYS A 500 -37.04 -1.69 4.83
N GLN A 501 -37.76 -2.59 5.53
CA GLN A 501 -38.81 -3.42 4.97
C GLN A 501 -40.17 -2.69 4.97
N SER A 502 -41.14 -3.25 4.24
CA SER A 502 -42.50 -2.68 4.15
C SER A 502 -43.26 -2.67 5.48
N ASP A 503 -42.95 -3.55 6.39
CA ASP A 503 -43.49 -3.62 7.75
C ASP A 503 -42.83 -2.66 8.75
N GLY A 504 -41.78 -1.95 8.30
CA GLY A 504 -41.05 -0.98 9.12
C GLY A 504 -39.80 -1.53 9.82
N THR A 505 -39.58 -2.82 9.78
CA THR A 505 -38.35 -3.47 10.29
C THR A 505 -37.15 -3.20 9.40
N TYR A 506 -35.95 -3.52 9.86
CA TYR A 506 -34.72 -3.41 9.11
C TYR A 506 -34.06 -4.77 8.98
N GLU A 507 -33.72 -5.18 7.78
CA GLU A 507 -33.00 -6.42 7.51
C GLU A 507 -31.65 -6.14 6.85
N ASN A 508 -30.64 -6.96 7.15
CA ASN A 508 -29.34 -6.90 6.48
C ASN A 508 -29.48 -7.19 4.99
N GLN A 509 -28.72 -6.48 4.21
CA GLN A 509 -28.50 -6.85 2.81
C GLN A 509 -27.87 -8.24 2.74
N ARG A 510 -28.49 -9.14 2.01
CA ARG A 510 -27.93 -10.47 1.72
C ARG A 510 -26.95 -10.38 0.57
N LEU A 511 -25.83 -11.06 0.73
CA LEU A 511 -24.84 -11.28 -0.31
C LEU A 511 -25.08 -12.66 -0.95
N ASP A 512 -25.03 -12.73 -2.26
CA ASP A 512 -25.08 -13.94 -3.07
C ASP A 512 -24.37 -13.67 -4.40
N ILE A 513 -23.03 -13.62 -4.32
CA ILE A 513 -22.18 -13.26 -5.44
C ILE A 513 -21.38 -14.52 -5.83
N ASN A 514 -21.43 -14.88 -7.11
CA ASN A 514 -20.71 -16.04 -7.68
C ASN A 514 -20.26 -15.72 -9.10
N GLU A 515 -19.04 -15.18 -9.20
CA GLU A 515 -18.48 -14.69 -10.45
C GLU A 515 -17.28 -15.51 -10.89
N THR A 516 -17.13 -15.66 -12.19
CA THR A 516 -16.01 -16.38 -12.81
C THR A 516 -15.44 -15.57 -13.96
N TYR A 517 -14.14 -15.38 -13.95
CA TYR A 517 -13.40 -14.62 -14.95
C TYR A 517 -12.34 -15.51 -15.61
N ASN A 518 -12.15 -15.30 -16.91
CA ASN A 518 -11.10 -15.95 -17.70
C ASN A 518 -10.36 -14.87 -18.48
N PHE A 519 -9.09 -14.70 -18.21
CA PHE A 519 -8.27 -13.62 -18.78
C PHE A 519 -7.15 -14.19 -19.63
N PHE A 520 -6.94 -13.57 -20.78
CA PHE A 520 -5.77 -13.79 -21.61
C PHE A 520 -5.00 -12.48 -21.75
N ASN A 521 -3.74 -12.49 -21.34
CA ASN A 521 -2.88 -11.30 -21.20
C ASN A 521 -1.62 -11.46 -22.06
N PRO A 522 -1.68 -11.22 -23.39
CA PRO A 522 -0.51 -11.28 -24.26
C PRO A 522 0.34 -10.02 -24.15
N LYS A 523 1.65 -10.19 -24.28
CA LYS A 523 2.63 -9.09 -24.29
C LYS A 523 3.72 -9.41 -25.30
N VAL A 524 4.16 -8.40 -26.03
CA VAL A 524 5.26 -8.50 -27.00
C VAL A 524 6.14 -7.27 -26.94
N GLY A 525 7.38 -7.40 -27.34
CA GLY A 525 8.27 -6.25 -27.43
C GLY A 525 9.60 -6.58 -28.03
N VAL A 526 10.35 -5.53 -28.30
CA VAL A 526 11.71 -5.62 -28.84
C VAL A 526 12.61 -4.68 -28.07
N SER A 527 13.86 -5.05 -27.89
CA SER A 527 14.89 -4.14 -27.41
C SER A 527 16.12 -4.20 -28.30
N TYR A 528 16.74 -3.04 -28.43
CA TYR A 528 18.03 -2.86 -29.12
C TYR A 528 19.05 -2.33 -28.14
N LYS A 529 20.25 -2.95 -28.09
CA LYS A 529 21.33 -2.52 -27.21
C LYS A 529 22.63 -2.48 -27.98
N ALA A 530 23.29 -1.32 -28.03
CA ALA A 530 24.60 -1.14 -28.64
C ALA A 530 25.47 -0.21 -27.78
N GLY A 531 26.56 -0.72 -27.26
CA GLY A 531 27.44 0.01 -26.35
C GLY A 531 26.66 0.53 -25.13
N ASN A 532 26.67 1.83 -24.91
CA ASN A 532 25.99 2.54 -23.83
C ASN A 532 24.50 2.85 -24.10
N HIS A 533 24.00 2.51 -25.28
CA HIS A 533 22.65 2.86 -25.74
C HIS A 533 21.75 1.64 -25.68
N ARG A 534 20.54 1.84 -25.20
CA ARG A 534 19.45 0.87 -25.24
C ARG A 534 18.15 1.56 -25.62
N ALA A 535 17.44 0.99 -26.58
CA ALA A 535 16.09 1.40 -26.95
C ALA A 535 15.15 0.19 -26.87
N TYR A 536 13.88 0.41 -26.62
CA TYR A 536 12.88 -0.66 -26.60
C TYR A 536 11.49 -0.15 -26.96
N ALA A 537 10.66 -1.05 -27.44
CA ALA A 537 9.23 -0.84 -27.64
C ALA A 537 8.46 -2.09 -27.20
N SER A 538 7.30 -1.90 -26.59
CA SER A 538 6.41 -2.98 -26.15
C SER A 538 4.94 -2.63 -26.26
N LEU A 539 4.14 -3.70 -26.39
CA LEU A 539 2.70 -3.73 -26.23
C LEU A 539 2.37 -4.80 -25.21
N ALA A 540 1.60 -4.45 -24.19
CA ALA A 540 1.15 -5.37 -23.16
C ALA A 540 -0.35 -5.20 -22.91
N MET A 541 -1.04 -6.31 -22.70
CA MET A 541 -2.45 -6.33 -22.32
C MET A 541 -2.61 -6.94 -20.95
N SER A 542 -3.53 -6.40 -20.15
CA SER A 542 -3.90 -6.95 -18.85
C SER A 542 -5.39 -6.79 -18.60
N ASN A 543 -5.94 -7.77 -17.89
CA ASN A 543 -7.32 -7.77 -17.44
C ASN A 543 -7.34 -7.95 -15.92
N ARG A 544 -8.39 -7.43 -15.28
CA ARG A 544 -8.56 -7.50 -13.85
C ARG A 544 -10.04 -7.63 -13.49
N GLU A 545 -10.34 -8.52 -12.56
CA GLU A 545 -11.67 -8.68 -11.97
C GLU A 545 -11.98 -7.54 -10.98
N PRO A 546 -13.29 -7.29 -10.68
CA PRO A 546 -13.69 -6.36 -9.62
C PRO A 546 -13.19 -6.79 -8.24
N GLU A 547 -12.98 -5.82 -7.36
CA GLU A 547 -12.73 -6.00 -5.93
C GLU A 547 -14.02 -6.33 -5.18
N ARG A 548 -13.93 -6.90 -3.96
CA ARG A 548 -15.08 -7.12 -3.09
C ARG A 548 -15.96 -5.88 -2.95
N ASN A 549 -15.36 -4.72 -2.69
CA ASN A 549 -16.08 -3.46 -2.45
C ASN A 549 -16.90 -3.00 -3.66
N ASN A 550 -16.50 -3.37 -4.88
CA ASN A 550 -17.28 -3.06 -6.08
C ASN A 550 -18.63 -3.77 -6.08
N PHE A 551 -18.75 -4.94 -5.46
CA PHE A 551 -19.99 -5.69 -5.32
C PHE A 551 -20.79 -5.28 -4.07
N THR A 552 -20.12 -5.12 -2.94
CA THR A 552 -20.79 -4.96 -1.64
C THR A 552 -21.15 -3.51 -1.34
N ASP A 553 -20.35 -2.54 -1.78
CA ASP A 553 -20.53 -1.12 -1.47
C ASP A 553 -21.19 -0.32 -2.59
N ASN A 554 -21.17 -0.81 -3.81
CA ASN A 554 -21.70 -0.15 -4.99
C ASN A 554 -23.07 -0.68 -5.45
N TYR A 555 -23.86 -1.23 -4.58
CA TYR A 555 -25.14 -1.88 -4.96
C TYR A 555 -26.17 -0.94 -5.64
N ASN A 556 -26.00 0.38 -5.59
CA ASN A 556 -26.80 1.38 -6.30
C ASN A 556 -26.29 1.73 -7.70
N TYR A 557 -25.16 1.15 -8.10
CA TYR A 557 -24.55 1.32 -9.41
C TYR A 557 -24.75 0.07 -10.28
N PRO A 558 -24.48 0.14 -11.58
CA PRO A 558 -24.48 -1.04 -12.44
C PRO A 558 -23.57 -2.13 -11.89
N PHE A 559 -23.93 -3.39 -12.14
CA PHE A 559 -23.14 -4.55 -11.74
C PHE A 559 -21.69 -4.40 -12.26
N PRO A 560 -20.68 -4.60 -11.42
CA PRO A 560 -19.31 -4.32 -11.79
C PRO A 560 -18.79 -5.28 -12.87
N LYS A 561 -18.01 -4.73 -13.81
CA LYS A 561 -17.37 -5.46 -14.91
C LYS A 561 -15.87 -5.55 -14.69
N ALA A 562 -15.23 -6.54 -15.30
CA ALA A 562 -13.77 -6.61 -15.36
C ALA A 562 -13.19 -5.41 -16.12
N GLU A 563 -12.05 -4.91 -15.64
CA GLU A 563 -11.27 -3.86 -16.31
C GLU A 563 -10.31 -4.47 -17.35
N HIS A 564 -10.05 -3.72 -18.41
CA HIS A 564 -9.07 -4.07 -19.43
C HIS A 564 -8.13 -2.89 -19.71
N VAL A 565 -6.83 -3.16 -19.95
CA VAL A 565 -5.85 -2.15 -20.35
C VAL A 565 -4.95 -2.65 -21.48
N ASN A 566 -4.69 -1.77 -22.46
CA ASN A 566 -3.64 -1.91 -23.46
C ASN A 566 -2.55 -0.88 -23.14
N ASP A 567 -1.32 -1.34 -22.92
CA ASP A 567 -0.17 -0.51 -22.52
C ASP A 567 0.88 -0.53 -23.64
N TYR A 568 1.14 0.63 -24.23
CA TYR A 568 2.12 0.86 -25.28
C TYR A 568 3.29 1.64 -24.69
N GLU A 569 4.50 1.09 -24.80
CA GLU A 569 5.69 1.76 -24.29
C GLU A 569 6.79 1.90 -25.34
N LEU A 570 7.50 3.03 -25.27
CA LEU A 570 8.71 3.29 -26.05
C LEU A 570 9.76 3.91 -25.14
N GLY A 571 10.89 3.23 -24.97
CA GLY A 571 11.93 3.65 -24.05
C GLY A 571 13.30 3.80 -24.72
N TYR A 572 14.09 4.73 -24.19
CA TYR A 572 15.50 4.92 -24.52
C TYR A 572 16.31 5.14 -23.25
N GLN A 573 17.49 4.55 -23.19
CA GLN A 573 18.43 4.67 -22.06
C GLN A 573 19.86 4.84 -22.59
N TYR A 574 20.57 5.77 -21.97
CA TYR A 574 22.01 5.97 -22.14
C TYR A 574 22.71 5.71 -20.79
N SER A 575 23.72 4.84 -20.78
CA SER A 575 24.46 4.43 -19.58
C SER A 575 25.96 4.65 -19.75
N GLY A 576 26.39 5.92 -19.74
CA GLY A 576 27.81 6.30 -19.73
C GLY A 576 28.42 6.21 -18.33
N SER A 577 29.75 6.32 -18.24
CA SER A 577 30.47 6.25 -16.97
C SER A 577 30.27 7.46 -16.05
N VAL A 578 30.06 8.65 -16.62
CA VAL A 578 29.85 9.91 -15.90
C VAL A 578 28.41 10.36 -15.95
N PHE A 579 27.76 10.15 -17.09
CA PHE A 579 26.39 10.57 -17.34
C PHE A 579 25.50 9.40 -17.69
N ARG A 580 24.31 9.35 -17.12
CA ARG A 580 23.24 8.37 -17.38
C ARG A 580 21.95 9.12 -17.61
N ALA A 581 21.16 8.71 -18.59
CA ALA A 581 19.85 9.29 -18.87
C ALA A 581 18.88 8.24 -19.40
N GLY A 582 17.60 8.46 -19.18
CA GLY A 582 16.53 7.61 -19.69
C GLY A 582 15.27 8.42 -19.98
N ALA A 583 14.54 7.97 -20.99
CA ALA A 583 13.20 8.46 -21.31
C ALA A 583 12.31 7.26 -21.61
N ASN A 584 11.10 7.26 -21.08
CA ASN A 584 10.07 6.27 -21.37
C ASN A 584 8.76 6.98 -21.70
N LEU A 585 8.23 6.77 -22.90
CA LEU A 585 6.91 7.21 -23.32
C LEU A 585 5.95 6.06 -23.09
N TYR A 586 4.77 6.35 -22.55
CA TYR A 586 3.73 5.35 -22.37
C TYR A 586 2.36 5.91 -22.77
N PHE A 587 1.52 4.99 -23.24
CA PHE A 587 0.10 5.22 -23.49
C PHE A 587 -0.68 3.99 -23.03
N MET A 588 -1.48 4.15 -21.99
CA MET A 588 -2.30 3.10 -21.39
C MET A 588 -3.76 3.41 -21.69
N ASP A 589 -4.38 2.61 -22.55
CA ASP A 589 -5.78 2.74 -22.98
C ASP A 589 -6.65 1.75 -22.18
N TYR A 590 -7.62 2.27 -21.46
CA TYR A 590 -8.45 1.50 -20.53
C TYR A 590 -9.87 1.37 -21.05
N VAL A 591 -10.42 0.17 -20.88
CA VAL A 591 -11.84 -0.14 -21.14
C VAL A 591 -12.46 -0.63 -19.83
N ASP A 592 -13.66 -0.14 -19.53
CA ASP A 592 -14.40 -0.42 -18.30
C ASP A 592 -13.58 -0.18 -17.02
N GLN A 593 -12.72 0.87 -16.98
CA GLN A 593 -11.91 1.22 -15.81
C GLN A 593 -12.81 1.61 -14.65
N PHE A 594 -12.51 1.12 -13.44
CA PHE A 594 -13.12 1.66 -12.22
C PHE A 594 -12.56 3.04 -11.91
N VAL A 595 -13.44 4.02 -11.82
CA VAL A 595 -13.12 5.40 -11.41
C VAL A 595 -14.01 5.81 -10.26
N GLN A 596 -13.55 6.79 -9.50
CA GLN A 596 -14.29 7.30 -8.36
C GLN A 596 -15.61 7.94 -8.81
N THR A 597 -16.68 7.69 -8.04
CA THR A 597 -18.01 8.25 -8.30
C THR A 597 -18.21 9.64 -7.69
N GLY A 598 -17.25 10.12 -6.88
CA GLY A 598 -17.40 11.28 -6.01
C GLY A 598 -18.13 10.98 -4.71
N MET A 599 -18.49 9.73 -4.45
CA MET A 599 -19.08 9.28 -3.18
C MET A 599 -18.06 8.44 -2.38
N GLN A 600 -18.29 8.40 -1.08
CA GLN A 600 -17.51 7.57 -0.16
C GLN A 600 -18.38 6.53 0.54
N SER A 601 -17.74 5.42 0.90
CA SER A 601 -18.28 4.44 1.83
C SER A 601 -18.32 5.01 3.26
N GLU A 602 -18.95 4.29 4.18
CA GLU A 602 -19.00 4.69 5.60
C GLU A 602 -17.64 4.73 6.31
N ILE A 603 -16.60 4.16 5.70
CA ILE A 603 -15.21 4.14 6.20
C ILE A 603 -14.28 5.03 5.37
N GLY A 604 -14.82 5.98 4.62
CA GLY A 604 -14.06 6.95 3.86
C GLY A 604 -13.44 6.43 2.55
N GLU A 605 -13.67 5.18 2.16
CA GLU A 605 -13.23 4.66 0.88
C GLU A 605 -14.02 5.27 -0.27
N SER A 606 -13.34 5.66 -1.35
CA SER A 606 -14.00 6.19 -2.53
C SER A 606 -14.79 5.09 -3.24
N LEU A 607 -16.09 5.27 -3.37
CA LEU A 607 -16.92 4.39 -4.19
C LEU A 607 -16.56 4.56 -5.65
N THR A 608 -16.49 3.44 -6.36
CA THR A 608 -16.07 3.40 -7.76
C THR A 608 -17.12 2.75 -8.66
N THR A 609 -17.13 3.13 -9.92
CA THR A 609 -17.95 2.51 -10.96
C THR A 609 -17.14 2.38 -12.25
N ASN A 610 -17.52 1.42 -13.12
CA ASN A 610 -16.89 1.30 -14.41
C ASN A 610 -17.24 2.47 -15.32
N ILE A 611 -16.23 2.98 -16.04
CA ILE A 611 -16.41 3.89 -17.17
C ILE A 611 -15.83 3.24 -18.44
N LYS A 612 -16.49 3.51 -19.54
CA LYS A 612 -16.21 2.82 -20.80
C LYS A 612 -14.81 3.10 -21.32
N ASP A 613 -14.40 4.38 -21.39
CA ASP A 613 -13.20 4.79 -22.09
C ASP A 613 -12.39 5.82 -21.28
N SER A 614 -11.15 5.48 -20.96
CA SER A 614 -10.19 6.40 -20.33
C SER A 614 -8.76 6.08 -20.76
N TYR A 615 -7.83 7.01 -20.55
CA TYR A 615 -6.42 6.75 -20.84
C TYR A 615 -5.49 7.45 -19.86
N ARG A 616 -4.26 6.92 -19.79
CA ARG A 616 -3.11 7.53 -19.12
C ARG A 616 -1.96 7.58 -20.11
N ALA A 617 -1.46 8.77 -20.38
CA ALA A 617 -0.35 8.98 -21.32
C ALA A 617 0.71 9.85 -20.67
N GLY A 618 1.97 9.57 -20.92
CA GLY A 618 3.03 10.40 -20.35
C GLY A 618 4.43 10.07 -20.78
N VAL A 619 5.36 10.84 -20.23
CA VAL A 619 6.79 10.64 -20.37
C VAL A 619 7.44 10.58 -18.99
N GLU A 620 8.28 9.59 -18.77
CA GLU A 620 9.10 9.43 -17.58
C GLU A 620 10.56 9.67 -17.99
N LEU A 621 11.20 10.64 -17.35
CA LEU A 621 12.56 11.04 -17.59
C LEU A 621 13.43 10.72 -16.38
N THR A 622 14.66 10.27 -16.61
CA THR A 622 15.67 10.08 -15.58
C THR A 622 17.00 10.65 -16.05
N ALA A 623 17.75 11.25 -15.16
CA ALA A 623 19.10 11.72 -15.42
C ALA A 623 19.96 11.57 -14.18
N ALA A 624 21.21 11.19 -14.34
CA ALA A 624 22.20 11.16 -13.27
C ALA A 624 23.57 11.57 -13.83
N VAL A 625 24.31 12.37 -13.06
CA VAL A 625 25.66 12.79 -13.39
C VAL A 625 26.59 12.70 -12.17
N ASP A 626 27.70 12.01 -12.32
CA ASP A 626 28.77 12.00 -11.34
C ASP A 626 29.64 13.25 -11.57
N ALA A 627 29.14 14.40 -11.02
CA ALA A 627 29.73 15.71 -11.21
C ALA A 627 31.13 15.83 -10.60
N ALA A 628 31.40 15.08 -9.54
CA ALA A 628 32.69 14.94 -8.91
C ALA A 628 32.77 13.57 -8.20
N ARG A 629 33.97 13.13 -7.79
CA ARG A 629 34.15 11.90 -7.01
C ARG A 629 33.34 11.88 -5.69
N TRP A 630 33.00 13.05 -5.21
CA TRP A 630 32.26 13.25 -3.96
C TRP A 630 30.80 13.70 -4.16
N LEU A 631 30.35 13.97 -5.42
CA LEU A 631 29.02 14.51 -5.72
C LEU A 631 28.41 13.79 -6.93
N THR A 632 27.28 13.13 -6.70
CA THR A 632 26.36 12.65 -7.73
C THR A 632 25.08 13.48 -7.68
N LEU A 633 24.64 14.00 -8.82
CA LEU A 633 23.33 14.65 -8.99
C LEU A 633 22.41 13.71 -9.76
N GLU A 634 21.21 13.52 -9.26
CA GLU A 634 20.19 12.67 -9.89
C GLU A 634 18.85 13.41 -9.94
N ALA A 635 18.10 13.19 -11.01
CA ALA A 635 16.75 13.71 -11.14
C ALA A 635 15.87 12.72 -11.89
N ASN A 636 14.58 12.72 -11.56
CA ASN A 636 13.57 12.08 -12.38
C ASN A 636 12.31 12.94 -12.45
N ALA A 637 11.57 12.77 -13.54
CA ALA A 637 10.29 13.45 -13.75
C ALA A 637 9.33 12.52 -14.46
N ALA A 638 8.06 12.52 -14.03
CA ALA A 638 6.94 11.95 -14.74
C ALA A 638 5.98 13.08 -15.11
N LEU A 639 5.78 13.27 -16.41
CA LEU A 639 4.83 14.23 -16.95
C LEU A 639 3.71 13.48 -17.64
N SER A 640 2.44 13.71 -17.27
CA SER A 640 1.34 12.90 -17.76
C SER A 640 0.05 13.66 -18.02
N SER A 641 -0.77 13.09 -18.88
CA SER A 641 -2.16 13.46 -19.15
C SER A 641 -3.03 12.22 -18.94
N ASN A 642 -3.92 12.28 -17.96
CA ASN A 642 -4.76 11.17 -17.55
C ASN A 642 -6.21 11.60 -17.68
N LYS A 643 -6.98 11.00 -18.60
CA LYS A 643 -8.28 11.51 -19.01
C LYS A 643 -9.36 10.43 -19.07
N ILE A 644 -10.59 10.84 -18.76
CA ILE A 644 -11.82 10.14 -19.09
C ILE A 644 -12.41 10.83 -20.30
N LYS A 645 -12.82 10.08 -21.33
CA LYS A 645 -13.41 10.67 -22.54
C LYS A 645 -14.80 11.23 -22.29
N ASP A 646 -15.66 10.43 -21.68
CA ASP A 646 -17.03 10.75 -21.35
C ASP A 646 -17.31 10.37 -19.89
N PHE A 647 -17.59 11.35 -19.04
CA PHE A 647 -17.83 11.12 -17.61
C PHE A 647 -19.18 11.68 -17.18
N ASP A 648 -20.05 10.81 -16.67
CA ASP A 648 -21.31 11.14 -16.07
C ASP A 648 -21.20 11.12 -14.54
N GLU A 649 -21.11 12.30 -13.92
CA GLU A 649 -21.17 12.45 -12.47
C GLU A 649 -22.61 12.30 -11.99
N SER A 650 -22.84 11.42 -11.02
CA SER A 650 -24.11 11.29 -10.33
C SER A 650 -24.05 12.05 -9.01
N VAL A 651 -24.60 13.27 -8.95
CA VAL A 651 -24.58 14.15 -7.77
C VAL A 651 -25.92 14.12 -7.05
N GLU A 652 -25.92 14.17 -5.73
CA GLU A 652 -27.14 14.30 -4.92
C GLU A 652 -27.73 15.69 -5.04
N ASP A 653 -29.03 15.78 -5.32
CA ASP A 653 -29.82 17.01 -5.28
C ASP A 653 -30.76 16.98 -4.05
N TRP A 654 -30.33 17.63 -2.99
CA TRP A 654 -31.06 17.69 -1.72
C TRP A 654 -32.36 18.43 -1.85
N GLY A 655 -32.41 19.48 -2.69
CA GLY A 655 -33.61 20.27 -2.91
C GLY A 655 -34.71 19.42 -3.53
N ASN A 656 -34.41 18.69 -4.57
CA ASN A 656 -35.37 17.84 -5.30
C ASN A 656 -35.43 16.38 -4.77
N LYS A 657 -34.64 16.03 -3.78
CA LYS A 657 -34.54 14.67 -3.19
C LYS A 657 -34.33 13.58 -4.24
N LYS A 658 -33.46 13.83 -5.20
CA LYS A 658 -33.09 12.92 -6.32
C LYS A 658 -31.62 13.04 -6.61
N ARG A 659 -31.15 12.23 -7.55
CA ARG A 659 -29.81 12.35 -8.12
C ARG A 659 -29.89 13.06 -9.48
N LYS A 660 -28.92 13.91 -9.76
CA LYS A 660 -28.74 14.57 -11.05
C LYS A 660 -27.49 14.02 -11.72
N ILE A 661 -27.60 13.76 -13.02
CA ILE A 661 -26.46 13.39 -13.84
C ILE A 661 -25.91 14.66 -14.49
N ILE A 662 -24.61 14.89 -14.33
CA ILE A 662 -23.88 16.01 -14.95
C ILE A 662 -22.79 15.41 -15.82
N HIS A 663 -22.82 15.75 -17.11
CA HIS A 663 -21.91 15.23 -18.10
C HIS A 663 -20.66 16.11 -18.22
N TYR A 664 -19.49 15.47 -18.33
CA TYR A 664 -18.18 16.10 -18.54
C TYR A 664 -17.44 15.43 -19.69
N ASP A 665 -17.10 16.23 -20.71
CA ASP A 665 -16.25 15.80 -21.80
C ASP A 665 -14.77 15.86 -21.42
N ASN A 666 -14.02 14.79 -21.68
CA ASN A 666 -12.55 14.75 -21.59
C ASN A 666 -12.00 15.25 -20.24
N SER A 667 -12.60 14.82 -19.13
CA SER A 667 -12.23 15.24 -17.78
C SER A 667 -10.93 14.57 -17.31
N THR A 668 -10.27 15.14 -16.30
CA THR A 668 -9.04 14.58 -15.71
C THR A 668 -9.39 13.56 -14.65
N LEU A 669 -8.76 12.38 -14.71
CA LEU A 669 -8.85 11.35 -13.66
C LEU A 669 -8.38 11.91 -12.31
N ALA A 670 -9.17 11.63 -11.27
CA ALA A 670 -8.83 11.97 -9.89
C ALA A 670 -7.47 11.40 -9.48
N PHE A 671 -6.78 12.07 -8.54
CA PHE A 671 -5.48 11.69 -7.99
C PHE A 671 -4.39 11.40 -9.03
N SER A 672 -4.47 12.06 -10.17
CA SER A 672 -3.54 11.87 -11.27
C SER A 672 -2.85 13.20 -11.60
N PRO A 673 -1.84 13.61 -10.81
CA PRO A 673 -1.12 14.85 -11.06
C PRO A 673 -0.42 14.82 -12.44
N SER A 674 -0.38 15.95 -13.10
CA SER A 674 0.26 16.06 -14.43
C SER A 674 1.79 16.06 -14.37
N ALA A 675 2.37 16.30 -13.20
CA ALA A 675 3.82 16.31 -13.00
C ALA A 675 4.21 15.81 -11.61
N ILE A 676 5.17 14.89 -11.57
CA ILE A 676 5.88 14.44 -10.37
C ILE A 676 7.36 14.54 -10.70
N VAL A 677 8.12 15.28 -9.88
CA VAL A 677 9.55 15.50 -10.11
C VAL A 677 10.32 15.23 -8.83
N ASN A 678 11.42 14.48 -8.92
CA ASN A 678 12.36 14.28 -7.83
C ASN A 678 13.76 14.71 -8.23
N GLY A 679 14.47 15.36 -7.32
CA GLY A 679 15.86 15.73 -7.46
C GLY A 679 16.68 15.27 -6.24
N PHE A 680 17.90 14.78 -6.49
CA PHE A 680 18.80 14.30 -5.44
C PHE A 680 20.20 14.89 -5.63
N ALA A 681 20.83 15.27 -4.52
CA ALA A 681 22.27 15.53 -4.48
C ALA A 681 22.90 14.58 -3.44
N VAL A 682 23.73 13.66 -3.92
CA VAL A 682 24.37 12.64 -3.11
C VAL A 682 25.84 13.00 -2.89
N PHE A 683 26.15 13.36 -1.66
CA PHE A 683 27.51 13.72 -1.24
C PHE A 683 28.19 12.52 -0.56
N LYS A 684 29.43 12.22 -0.92
CA LYS A 684 30.24 11.13 -0.36
C LYS A 684 31.62 11.70 0.02
N VAL A 685 31.83 11.99 1.30
CA VAL A 685 33.07 12.61 1.79
C VAL A 685 33.57 11.89 3.02
N LYS A 686 34.80 11.34 2.99
CA LYS A 686 35.46 10.66 4.12
C LYS A 686 34.60 9.64 4.85
N GLY A 687 33.84 8.83 4.11
CA GLY A 687 32.93 7.81 4.67
C GLY A 687 31.54 8.31 5.01
N VAL A 688 31.32 9.60 5.13
CA VAL A 688 29.98 10.19 5.30
C VAL A 688 29.26 10.19 3.97
N GLN A 689 28.01 9.75 3.97
CA GLN A 689 27.08 9.97 2.88
C GLN A 689 25.96 10.91 3.34
N ALA A 690 25.77 12.02 2.63
CA ALA A 690 24.63 12.92 2.80
C ALA A 690 23.82 12.94 1.51
N ILE A 691 22.50 12.87 1.64
CA ILE A 691 21.57 12.89 0.50
C ILE A 691 20.58 14.01 0.73
N TRP A 692 20.60 15.01 -0.13
CA TRP A 692 19.53 15.97 -0.28
C TRP A 692 18.50 15.40 -1.25
N HIS A 693 17.24 15.41 -0.90
CA HIS A 693 16.13 15.02 -1.76
C HIS A 693 15.08 16.14 -1.79
N THR A 694 14.61 16.48 -2.96
CA THR A 694 13.48 17.39 -3.18
C THR A 694 12.48 16.72 -4.11
N SER A 695 11.20 16.73 -3.73
CA SER A 695 10.09 16.29 -4.58
C SER A 695 9.15 17.45 -4.88
N PHE A 696 8.57 17.45 -6.07
CA PHE A 696 7.49 18.35 -6.49
C PHE A 696 6.34 17.52 -7.08
N VAL A 697 5.12 17.83 -6.67
CA VAL A 697 3.90 17.23 -7.18
C VAL A 697 2.96 18.35 -7.61
N SER A 698 2.48 18.29 -8.86
CA SER A 698 1.51 19.25 -9.36
C SER A 698 0.14 19.06 -8.72
N ARG A 699 -0.80 19.98 -8.99
CA ARG A 699 -2.20 19.90 -8.55
C ARG A 699 -2.79 18.52 -8.76
N GLN A 700 -3.54 18.01 -7.77
CA GLN A 700 -4.31 16.78 -7.84
C GLN A 700 -5.80 17.10 -7.68
N TYR A 701 -6.64 16.68 -8.61
CA TYR A 701 -8.10 16.74 -8.45
C TYR A 701 -8.56 15.60 -7.54
N LEU A 702 -9.53 15.87 -6.68
CA LEU A 702 -10.06 14.89 -5.73
C LEU A 702 -11.22 14.10 -6.32
N ASP A 703 -11.84 14.59 -7.39
CA ASP A 703 -12.85 13.92 -8.19
C ASP A 703 -12.54 14.02 -9.68
N ASN A 704 -13.37 13.40 -10.52
CA ASN A 704 -13.21 13.37 -11.97
C ASN A 704 -13.81 14.58 -12.69
N THR A 705 -14.23 15.63 -11.99
CA THR A 705 -14.88 16.81 -12.60
C THR A 705 -13.90 17.88 -13.05
N GLN A 706 -12.61 17.72 -12.73
CA GLN A 706 -11.53 18.67 -13.03
C GLN A 706 -11.79 20.07 -12.42
N ASN A 707 -12.55 20.15 -11.33
CA ASN A 707 -12.80 21.42 -10.64
C ASN A 707 -11.63 21.78 -9.71
N LYS A 708 -11.12 23.01 -9.84
CA LYS A 708 -9.99 23.49 -9.04
C LYS A 708 -10.32 23.66 -7.56
N ASP A 709 -11.57 23.93 -7.22
CA ASP A 709 -12.01 24.06 -5.83
C ASP A 709 -12.09 22.71 -5.11
N ARG A 710 -12.15 21.63 -5.88
CA ARG A 710 -12.13 20.23 -5.41
C ARG A 710 -10.79 19.59 -5.74
N SER A 711 -9.69 20.20 -5.29
CA SER A 711 -8.33 19.75 -5.62
C SER A 711 -7.34 20.09 -4.52
N LEU A 712 -6.24 19.36 -4.48
CA LEU A 712 -5.07 19.69 -3.68
C LEU A 712 -4.14 20.59 -4.49
N PRO A 713 -3.63 21.69 -3.93
CA PRO A 713 -2.62 22.54 -4.56
C PRO A 713 -1.34 21.76 -4.88
N ALA A 714 -0.55 22.26 -5.82
CA ALA A 714 0.81 21.77 -6.02
C ALA A 714 1.66 22.00 -4.77
N TYR A 715 2.60 21.09 -4.51
CA TYR A 715 3.49 21.19 -3.36
C TYR A 715 4.91 20.72 -3.69
N SER A 716 5.85 21.12 -2.85
CA SER A 716 7.23 20.63 -2.84
C SER A 716 7.66 20.29 -1.43
N LEU A 717 8.36 19.16 -1.27
CA LEU A 717 8.93 18.72 -0.02
C LEU A 717 10.41 18.42 -0.19
N SER A 718 11.23 18.85 0.78
CA SER A 718 12.67 18.60 0.78
C SER A 718 13.11 17.95 2.09
N GLY A 719 14.08 17.06 2.00
CA GLY A 719 14.66 16.38 3.14
C GLY A 719 16.16 16.14 2.98
N VAL A 720 16.80 15.82 4.08
CA VAL A 720 18.23 15.46 4.12
C VAL A 720 18.42 14.21 4.95
N SER A 721 19.18 13.26 4.43
CA SER A 721 19.62 12.06 5.14
C SER A 721 21.13 12.04 5.27
N PHE A 722 21.64 11.71 6.45
CA PHE A 722 23.06 11.47 6.72
C PHE A 722 23.27 10.05 7.16
N ASN A 723 24.35 9.39 6.67
CA ASN A 723 24.79 8.09 7.11
C ASN A 723 26.33 8.11 7.26
N TYR A 724 26.82 7.66 8.42
CA TYR A 724 28.22 7.61 8.73
C TYR A 724 28.61 6.26 9.34
N PRO A 725 29.09 5.28 8.55
CA PRO A 725 29.60 4.03 9.06
C PRO A 725 31.03 4.18 9.60
N ILE A 726 31.27 3.73 10.82
CA ILE A 726 32.57 3.64 11.46
C ILE A 726 32.93 2.17 11.57
N ARG A 727 33.91 1.72 10.80
CA ARG A 727 34.42 0.36 10.84
C ARG A 727 35.42 0.18 11.98
N LEU A 728 35.23 -0.87 12.76
CA LEU A 728 36.04 -1.21 13.92
C LEU A 728 36.73 -2.54 13.73
N ARG A 729 37.79 -2.77 14.51
CA ARG A 729 38.47 -4.07 14.57
C ARG A 729 38.09 -4.74 15.88
N GLY A 730 37.49 -5.93 15.81
CA GLY A 730 37.13 -6.69 17.01
C GLY A 730 35.72 -7.29 16.91
N PHE A 731 35.11 -7.61 18.04
CA PHE A 731 33.78 -8.22 18.11
C PHE A 731 32.71 -7.30 17.52
N LEU A 732 32.72 -6.00 17.88
CA LEU A 732 31.93 -4.98 17.22
C LEU A 732 32.65 -4.55 15.94
N ARG A 733 32.07 -4.85 14.78
CA ARG A 733 32.66 -4.62 13.44
C ARG A 733 32.36 -3.26 12.86
N GLU A 734 31.14 -2.75 13.07
CA GLU A 734 30.70 -1.47 12.52
C GLU A 734 29.67 -0.79 13.42
N ILE A 735 29.80 0.53 13.56
CA ILE A 735 28.77 1.40 14.10
C ILE A 735 28.36 2.35 12.98
N THR A 736 27.07 2.39 12.63
CA THR A 736 26.55 3.37 11.67
C THR A 736 25.65 4.37 12.38
N PHE A 737 25.99 5.64 12.27
CA PHE A 737 25.11 6.74 12.70
C PHE A 737 24.30 7.24 11.51
N GLY A 738 23.00 7.46 11.71
CA GLY A 738 22.08 8.05 10.72
C GLY A 738 21.32 9.22 11.30
N LEU A 739 20.97 10.18 10.45
CA LEU A 739 20.08 11.29 10.76
C LEU A 739 19.22 11.58 9.55
N ASP A 740 17.92 11.58 9.71
CA ASP A 740 16.96 11.93 8.66
C ASP A 740 16.19 13.17 9.11
N VAL A 741 16.20 14.24 8.29
CA VAL A 741 15.40 15.44 8.48
C VAL A 741 14.47 15.58 7.30
N ASN A 742 13.18 15.47 7.53
CA ASN A 742 12.16 15.56 6.48
C ASN A 742 11.48 16.93 6.53
N ASN A 743 10.96 17.37 5.37
CA ASN A 743 10.24 18.63 5.23
C ASN A 743 10.98 19.81 5.89
N ILE A 744 12.24 20.02 5.50
CA ILE A 744 13.14 21.00 6.12
C ILE A 744 12.64 22.45 6.02
N PHE A 745 11.75 22.75 5.08
CA PHE A 745 11.13 24.07 4.90
C PHE A 745 9.81 24.23 5.66
N ASN A 746 9.41 23.23 6.45
CA ASN A 746 8.19 23.21 7.25
C ASN A 746 6.92 23.54 6.44
N ALA A 747 6.82 22.99 5.23
CA ALA A 747 5.65 23.21 4.38
C ALA A 747 4.41 22.48 4.94
N HIS A 748 3.28 23.16 4.97
CA HIS A 748 1.99 22.60 5.40
C HIS A 748 1.19 22.16 4.17
N VAL A 749 1.26 20.88 3.84
CA VAL A 749 0.71 20.29 2.61
C VAL A 749 -0.13 19.07 2.91
N ALA A 750 -1.17 18.86 2.07
CA ALA A 750 -1.87 17.59 1.99
C ALA A 750 -1.42 16.83 0.75
N THR A 751 -1.14 15.55 0.91
CA THR A 751 -0.64 14.67 -0.16
C THR A 751 -1.73 13.80 -0.77
N SER A 752 -2.84 13.64 -0.06
CA SER A 752 -4.08 13.00 -0.53
C SER A 752 -5.28 13.68 0.14
N GLY A 753 -6.49 13.23 -0.16
CA GLY A 753 -7.71 13.75 0.41
C GLY A 753 -8.94 13.13 -0.23
N TRP A 754 -10.11 13.66 0.09
CA TRP A 754 -11.37 13.27 -0.51
C TRP A 754 -12.28 14.47 -0.65
N VAL A 755 -13.36 14.35 -1.42
CA VAL A 755 -14.42 15.36 -1.55
C VAL A 755 -15.77 14.68 -1.51
N TYR A 756 -16.67 15.26 -0.74
CA TYR A 756 -18.11 15.04 -0.84
C TYR A 756 -18.76 16.29 -1.43
N SER A 757 -19.70 16.14 -2.36
CA SER A 757 -20.45 17.27 -2.90
C SER A 757 -21.91 16.93 -3.15
N ALA A 758 -22.76 17.95 -3.03
CA ALA A 758 -24.18 17.89 -3.32
C ALA A 758 -24.67 19.20 -3.94
N ILE A 759 -25.78 19.16 -4.65
CA ILE A 759 -26.50 20.33 -5.09
C ILE A 759 -27.84 20.44 -4.35
N SER A 760 -28.43 21.62 -4.36
CA SER A 760 -29.80 21.89 -3.90
C SER A 760 -30.39 22.95 -4.81
N GLU A 761 -30.87 22.52 -5.98
CA GLU A 761 -31.36 23.44 -7.01
C GLU A 761 -32.51 24.33 -6.53
N SER A 762 -33.43 23.76 -5.73
CA SER A 762 -34.56 24.50 -5.16
C SER A 762 -34.14 25.58 -4.15
N ASP A 763 -32.98 25.43 -3.53
CA ASP A 763 -32.51 26.31 -2.47
C ASP A 763 -31.42 27.29 -2.96
N GLY A 764 -31.20 27.39 -4.28
CA GLY A 764 -30.23 28.29 -4.89
C GLY A 764 -28.80 27.78 -4.87
N HIS A 765 -28.60 26.44 -4.75
CA HIS A 765 -27.32 25.77 -4.82
C HIS A 765 -27.27 24.79 -6.00
N PRO A 766 -27.36 25.28 -7.26
CA PRO A 766 -27.16 24.45 -8.45
C PRO A 766 -25.70 24.05 -8.59
N ASP A 767 -25.34 23.36 -9.68
CA ASP A 767 -23.97 22.91 -9.91
C ASP A 767 -22.92 24.04 -9.85
N SER A 768 -23.26 25.24 -10.31
CA SER A 768 -22.38 26.42 -10.24
C SER A 768 -22.14 26.95 -8.81
N ASN A 769 -22.93 26.53 -7.85
CA ASN A 769 -22.89 26.93 -6.44
C ASN A 769 -23.18 25.74 -5.51
N ARG A 770 -22.62 24.55 -5.83
CA ARG A 770 -22.89 23.32 -5.06
C ARG A 770 -22.25 23.35 -3.67
N TYR A 771 -22.82 22.56 -2.78
CA TYR A 771 -22.19 22.23 -1.51
C TYR A 771 -21.03 21.29 -1.74
N TYR A 772 -19.93 21.44 -0.98
CA TYR A 772 -18.88 20.44 -0.88
C TYR A 772 -18.12 20.53 0.44
N GLN A 773 -17.56 19.39 0.83
CA GLN A 773 -16.67 19.22 1.97
C GLN A 773 -15.41 18.54 1.48
N LEU A 774 -14.26 18.98 1.99
CA LEU A 774 -12.97 18.41 1.70
C LEU A 774 -12.38 17.78 2.95
N GLY A 775 -11.81 16.59 2.82
CA GLY A 775 -10.91 15.99 3.79
C GLY A 775 -9.48 16.03 3.24
N PHE A 776 -8.53 16.40 4.08
CA PHE A 776 -7.12 16.51 3.71
C PHE A 776 -6.30 15.46 4.44
N VAL A 777 -5.48 14.68 3.73
CA VAL A 777 -4.49 13.78 4.33
C VAL A 777 -3.14 14.52 4.35
N PRO A 778 -2.73 15.06 5.51
CA PRO A 778 -1.56 15.93 5.58
C PRO A 778 -0.26 15.15 5.70
N MET A 779 0.83 15.82 5.32
CA MET A 779 2.17 15.47 5.81
C MET A 779 2.55 16.41 6.95
N SER A 780 3.30 15.87 7.92
CA SER A 780 3.80 16.66 9.05
C SER A 780 4.72 17.79 8.59
N GLY A 781 4.85 18.82 9.39
CA GLY A 781 5.92 19.81 9.29
C GLY A 781 7.31 19.17 9.41
N THR A 782 8.31 19.96 9.72
CA THR A 782 9.68 19.45 9.87
C THR A 782 9.78 18.37 10.96
N THR A 783 10.36 17.21 10.58
CA THR A 783 10.65 16.10 11.49
C THR A 783 12.10 15.70 11.40
N ALA A 784 12.66 15.23 12.52
CA ALA A 784 14.01 14.68 12.59
C ALA A 784 14.00 13.33 13.30
N LEU A 785 14.85 12.39 12.84
CA LEU A 785 15.02 11.06 13.42
C LEU A 785 16.49 10.66 13.39
N GLY A 786 17.05 10.41 14.56
CA GLY A 786 18.40 9.89 14.74
C GLY A 786 18.40 8.36 14.76
N ARG A 787 19.40 7.72 14.14
CA ARG A 787 19.54 6.26 14.04
C ARG A 787 20.92 5.80 14.44
N ILE A 788 21.00 4.62 15.06
CA ILE A 788 22.24 3.89 15.30
C ILE A 788 22.06 2.43 14.90
N THR A 789 23.04 1.90 14.20
CA THR A 789 23.12 0.46 13.86
C THR A 789 24.46 -0.08 14.31
N LEU A 790 24.44 -1.20 15.01
CA LEU A 790 25.62 -1.92 15.51
C LEU A 790 25.72 -3.26 14.81
N LYS A 791 26.89 -3.59 14.24
CA LYS A 791 27.16 -4.89 13.59
C LYS A 791 28.29 -5.61 14.33
N PHE A 792 28.01 -6.86 14.64
CA PHE A 792 28.91 -7.75 15.35
C PHE A 792 29.39 -8.89 14.46
#